data_3f6ebd5e7771a4a5ea2fcb755979b018
#
_entry.id   3f6ebd5e7771a4a5ea2fcb755979b018
#
_cell.length_a   1.000
_cell.length_b   1.000
_cell.length_c   1.000
_cell.angle_alpha   90.00
_cell.angle_beta   90.00
_cell.angle_gamma   90.00
#
_symmetry.space_group_name_H-M   'P 1'
#
loop_
_entity.id
_entity.type
_entity.pdbx_description
1 polymer ?
#
loop_
_entity_poly.entity_id
_entity_poly.type
_entity_poly.pdbx_seq_one_letter_code
_entity_poly.pdbx_strand_id
1 'polypeptide(L)'
;MLVASVIVDVSARAVDRAFDYLVPQELLGVEVGCAVSVDFGNRPVVGYVVALRDEQDGALDISKYKYLAGTLSTPYFDAVSAQLAMWIADEYAAPLSECVRLLTPPGGAPKIKRVDGKWTLVHPGCGPVDDRWVFLTQSGATYEPLANAVKQKKIIEALSCGGMRMAELSLEVGGASQSCKALERRGVVVIEERRRLRGAMTGVQADVAALRELTQGQGDALAAITAKMDVAGPGEAENVVVVDGITGSGKTEVYLRAIERCLGEGKSACVLVPEIALTPQTVGRFRARFGDDVAVLHSRLSTGERFDQWDIVRQGAARVVIGTRSALFAPLRDLGLIIIDEEHENSYKQDSSPRYDARQVALKLSQLRGAVLVLGSATPSITTLAACSDGFANRGWEHVVLTERPGGQLLPKVSVVDMAAEFGKGHRSMFSRELTQALVDTHGAGQKSILLLNKRGFASFVLCRECGFVPQCPDCSVSLTYHEVGNVLSCHHCGYNVSMPAKCPDCGSPYLRKFGAGTQRVEDELRAVMPPGTPIIRMDADTTATKGAHEALLDEFASSPGAVLLGTQMIAKGLDFPDVTLVGVINADTTLKLPDFRAPERTYQLLEQVSGRAGRADKPGFVVIQTYCPDHPAVIAAATHNRELLLEEELPARRELGYPPYRRLANLLVWGKREDEVRSAATQIALALNSAIISAGVSWSVLGPSPCVLSRIKGECRWHILIKAMPDDDIGSLVAPILAKRRRRDGVKVTVDVDPSNLL
;
A
#
# COMPACT_ATOMS: atom_id res chain seq x y z
N MET A 1 33.22 -22.12 -17.77
CA MET A 1 33.17 -22.25 -16.30
C MET A 1 32.03 -21.36 -15.79
N LEU A 2 31.07 -21.91 -15.03
CA LEU A 2 29.90 -21.15 -14.58
C LEU A 2 30.21 -20.36 -13.31
N VAL A 3 29.91 -19.06 -13.34
CA VAL A 3 30.08 -18.11 -12.23
C VAL A 3 28.71 -17.61 -11.79
N ALA A 4 28.41 -17.70 -10.50
CA ALA A 4 27.18 -17.17 -9.90
C ALA A 4 27.47 -15.88 -9.16
N SER A 5 26.75 -14.81 -9.53
CA SER A 5 26.72 -13.57 -8.74
C SER A 5 25.67 -13.71 -7.65
N VAL A 6 26.10 -13.61 -6.40
CA VAL A 6 25.28 -13.91 -5.21
C VAL A 6 25.20 -12.69 -4.31
N ILE A 7 23.98 -12.34 -3.89
CA ILE A 7 23.73 -11.38 -2.83
C ILE A 7 23.64 -12.14 -1.51
N VAL A 8 24.52 -11.84 -0.57
CA VAL A 8 24.50 -12.46 0.76
C VAL A 8 23.41 -11.83 1.64
N ASP A 9 22.68 -12.66 2.37
CA ASP A 9 21.61 -12.21 3.26
C ASP A 9 22.16 -11.64 4.59
N VAL A 10 22.95 -10.56 4.47
CA VAL A 10 23.58 -9.87 5.59
C VAL A 10 23.26 -8.38 5.53
N SER A 11 22.56 -7.87 6.53
CA SER A 11 22.16 -6.45 6.61
C SER A 11 23.34 -5.56 7.05
N ALA A 12 24.40 -5.50 6.25
CA ALA A 12 25.55 -4.65 6.51
C ALA A 12 25.98 -3.92 5.24
N ARG A 13 25.97 -2.58 5.25
CA ARG A 13 26.32 -1.75 4.06
C ARG A 13 27.70 -2.07 3.46
N ALA A 14 28.66 -2.52 4.26
CA ALA A 14 30.00 -2.86 3.77
C ALA A 14 30.03 -4.07 2.82
N VAL A 15 28.97 -4.88 2.85
CA VAL A 15 28.84 -6.11 2.05
C VAL A 15 27.59 -6.08 1.16
N ASP A 16 27.02 -4.90 0.97
CA ASP A 16 25.82 -4.67 0.18
C ASP A 16 26.12 -4.58 -1.31
N ARG A 17 26.58 -5.70 -1.86
CA ARG A 17 26.90 -5.89 -3.27
C ARG A 17 26.84 -7.36 -3.64
N ALA A 18 26.80 -7.66 -4.93
CA ALA A 18 26.96 -9.01 -5.42
C ALA A 18 28.41 -9.49 -5.23
N PHE A 19 28.56 -10.76 -4.88
CA PHE A 19 29.81 -11.48 -4.80
C PHE A 19 29.80 -12.63 -5.78
N ASP A 20 30.88 -12.80 -6.53
CA ASP A 20 31.00 -13.86 -7.52
C ASP A 20 31.57 -15.12 -6.89
N TYR A 21 30.92 -16.26 -7.17
CA TYR A 21 31.30 -17.60 -6.72
C TYR A 21 31.35 -18.55 -7.90
N LEU A 22 32.30 -19.46 -7.88
CA LEU A 22 32.38 -20.54 -8.85
C LEU A 22 31.30 -21.60 -8.56
N VAL A 23 30.64 -22.08 -9.60
CA VAL A 23 29.65 -23.16 -9.48
C VAL A 23 30.36 -24.51 -9.68
N PRO A 24 30.42 -25.38 -8.66
CA PRO A 24 31.02 -26.71 -8.82
C PRO A 24 30.14 -27.58 -9.71
N GLN A 25 30.76 -28.63 -10.30
CA GLN A 25 30.08 -29.52 -11.27
C GLN A 25 28.81 -30.15 -10.71
N GLU A 26 28.79 -30.46 -9.40
CA GLU A 26 27.62 -31.05 -8.72
C GLU A 26 26.45 -30.08 -8.58
N LEU A 27 26.69 -28.80 -8.78
CA LEU A 27 25.68 -27.75 -8.63
C LEU A 27 25.34 -27.03 -9.94
N LEU A 28 25.67 -27.58 -11.10
CA LEU A 28 25.40 -26.98 -12.43
C LEU A 28 23.89 -26.75 -12.71
N GLY A 29 22.99 -27.37 -11.93
CA GLY A 29 21.55 -27.11 -11.98
C GLY A 29 21.10 -25.88 -11.18
N VAL A 30 22.01 -25.06 -10.65
CA VAL A 30 21.64 -23.81 -9.97
C VAL A 30 21.13 -22.81 -10.99
N GLU A 31 20.05 -22.09 -10.61
CA GLU A 31 19.41 -21.06 -11.44
C GLU A 31 19.35 -19.72 -10.71
N VAL A 32 19.12 -18.64 -11.46
CA VAL A 32 18.83 -17.34 -10.88
C VAL A 32 17.59 -17.45 -9.97
N GLY A 33 17.68 -16.85 -8.80
CA GLY A 33 16.61 -16.92 -7.77
C GLY A 33 16.74 -18.07 -6.78
N CYS A 34 17.69 -19.00 -6.97
CA CYS A 34 17.98 -20.03 -5.98
C CYS A 34 18.60 -19.43 -4.72
N ALA A 35 18.14 -19.89 -3.57
CA ALA A 35 18.88 -19.71 -2.32
C ALA A 35 20.06 -20.68 -2.31
N VAL A 36 21.23 -20.18 -1.93
CA VAL A 36 22.47 -20.95 -1.88
C VAL A 36 23.18 -20.78 -0.55
N SER A 37 23.96 -21.76 -0.14
CA SER A 37 24.92 -21.65 0.96
C SER A 37 26.25 -21.18 0.44
N VAL A 38 26.78 -20.11 1.00
CA VAL A 38 28.09 -19.57 0.67
C VAL A 38 28.92 -19.32 1.93
N ASP A 39 30.23 -19.52 1.83
CA ASP A 39 31.16 -19.18 2.90
C ASP A 39 31.52 -17.70 2.85
N PHE A 40 30.96 -16.93 3.78
CA PHE A 40 31.21 -15.51 3.91
C PHE A 40 32.02 -15.22 5.20
N GLY A 41 33.25 -14.75 5.04
CA GLY A 41 34.21 -14.79 6.13
C GLY A 41 34.52 -16.25 6.49
N ASN A 42 34.30 -16.62 7.75
CA ASN A 42 34.48 -18.00 8.25
C ASN A 42 33.15 -18.65 8.66
N ARG A 43 32.03 -18.20 8.11
CA ARG A 43 30.70 -18.71 8.47
C ARG A 43 29.86 -18.95 7.22
N PRO A 44 29.11 -20.04 7.18
CA PRO A 44 28.13 -20.26 6.13
C PRO A 44 26.97 -19.28 6.31
N VAL A 45 26.57 -18.63 5.21
CA VAL A 45 25.43 -17.72 5.16
C VAL A 45 24.51 -18.07 4.00
N VAL A 46 23.27 -17.64 4.06
CA VAL A 46 22.35 -17.71 2.92
C VAL A 46 22.73 -16.59 1.95
N GLY A 47 22.76 -16.95 0.67
CA GLY A 47 22.83 -16.00 -0.43
C GLY A 47 21.76 -16.32 -1.46
N TYR A 48 21.48 -15.38 -2.34
CA TYR A 48 20.55 -15.55 -3.47
C TYR A 48 21.28 -15.29 -4.78
N VAL A 49 21.15 -16.18 -5.72
CA VAL A 49 21.74 -16.05 -7.05
C VAL A 49 20.95 -15.01 -7.84
N VAL A 50 21.61 -13.94 -8.27
CA VAL A 50 20.99 -12.85 -9.03
C VAL A 50 21.41 -12.83 -10.49
N ALA A 51 22.55 -13.45 -10.83
CA ALA A 51 23.01 -13.63 -12.20
C ALA A 51 23.89 -14.87 -12.32
N LEU A 52 23.91 -15.46 -13.51
CA LEU A 52 24.81 -16.55 -13.90
C LEU A 52 25.54 -16.15 -15.17
N ARG A 53 26.85 -16.38 -15.21
CA ARG A 53 27.70 -16.08 -16.37
C ARG A 53 28.55 -17.29 -16.72
N ASP A 54 28.65 -17.60 -18.00
CA ASP A 54 29.59 -18.59 -18.49
C ASP A 54 30.86 -17.90 -18.95
N GLU A 55 31.95 -18.14 -18.25
CA GLU A 55 33.25 -17.54 -18.52
C GLU A 55 34.16 -18.54 -19.23
N GLN A 56 34.89 -18.07 -20.25
CA GLN A 56 35.85 -18.94 -20.98
C GLN A 56 36.98 -19.39 -20.05
N ASP A 57 37.39 -20.63 -20.20
CA ASP A 57 38.52 -21.20 -19.44
C ASP A 57 39.80 -20.38 -19.65
N GLY A 58 40.42 -19.92 -18.56
CA GLY A 58 41.64 -19.13 -18.59
C GLY A 58 41.42 -17.63 -18.47
N ALA A 59 40.20 -17.10 -18.56
CA ALA A 59 39.91 -15.67 -18.40
C ALA A 59 39.89 -15.20 -16.93
N LEU A 60 39.68 -16.13 -15.98
CA LEU A 60 39.52 -15.84 -14.55
C LEU A 60 40.73 -16.32 -13.74
N ASP A 61 41.20 -15.49 -12.80
CA ASP A 61 42.11 -15.92 -11.75
C ASP A 61 41.33 -16.67 -10.66
N ILE A 62 41.17 -17.97 -10.84
CA ILE A 62 40.39 -18.89 -10.02
C ILE A 62 40.78 -18.78 -8.53
N SER A 63 42.03 -18.43 -8.21
CA SER A 63 42.49 -18.32 -6.82
C SER A 63 41.78 -17.26 -6.00
N LYS A 64 41.12 -16.31 -6.66
CA LYS A 64 40.39 -15.19 -6.03
C LYS A 64 38.91 -15.52 -5.75
N TYR A 65 38.39 -16.61 -6.26
CA TYR A 65 36.97 -16.98 -6.14
C TYR A 65 36.80 -18.11 -5.16
N LYS A 66 35.70 -18.08 -4.40
CA LYS A 66 35.23 -19.20 -3.61
C LYS A 66 34.19 -19.99 -4.39
N TYR A 67 33.96 -21.23 -4.01
CA TYR A 67 32.91 -22.07 -4.57
C TYR A 67 31.60 -21.91 -3.80
N LEU A 68 30.46 -22.14 -4.49
CA LEU A 68 29.19 -22.35 -3.82
C LEU A 68 29.29 -23.62 -2.96
N ALA A 69 28.78 -23.54 -1.72
CA ALA A 69 28.79 -24.67 -0.79
C ALA A 69 27.58 -25.59 -0.94
N GLY A 70 26.51 -25.12 -1.59
CA GLY A 70 25.31 -25.91 -1.86
C GLY A 70 24.10 -25.08 -2.31
N THR A 71 23.21 -25.73 -3.08
CA THR A 71 21.90 -25.15 -3.42
C THR A 71 20.89 -25.52 -2.33
N LEU A 72 20.13 -24.53 -1.83
CA LEU A 72 19.24 -24.66 -0.70
C LEU A 72 17.75 -24.64 -1.10
N SER A 73 17.42 -24.17 -2.30
CA SER A 73 16.05 -24.10 -2.80
C SER A 73 15.99 -24.17 -4.32
N THR A 74 14.80 -24.47 -4.85
CA THR A 74 14.44 -24.10 -6.23
C THR A 74 14.31 -22.57 -6.34
N PRO A 75 14.31 -22.00 -7.56
CA PRO A 75 14.19 -20.56 -7.75
C PRO A 75 12.96 -19.95 -7.08
N TYR A 76 13.15 -18.85 -6.38
CA TYR A 76 12.10 -18.03 -5.81
C TYR A 76 11.66 -16.91 -6.76
N PHE A 77 12.56 -16.47 -7.63
CA PHE A 77 12.37 -15.42 -8.60
C PHE A 77 13.24 -15.67 -9.84
N ASP A 78 12.97 -14.96 -10.91
CA ASP A 78 13.70 -15.04 -12.17
C ASP A 78 14.67 -13.87 -12.37
N ALA A 79 15.36 -13.86 -13.51
CA ALA A 79 16.34 -12.84 -13.86
C ALA A 79 15.75 -11.42 -13.96
N VAL A 80 14.50 -11.30 -14.46
CA VAL A 80 13.80 -10.01 -14.55
C VAL A 80 13.50 -9.46 -13.15
N SER A 81 13.05 -10.31 -12.25
CA SER A 81 12.81 -9.92 -10.86
C SER A 81 14.12 -9.53 -10.14
N ALA A 82 15.23 -10.25 -10.41
CA ALA A 82 16.54 -9.87 -9.88
C ALA A 82 16.97 -8.48 -10.39
N GLN A 83 16.75 -8.19 -11.68
CA GLN A 83 17.02 -6.86 -12.25
C GLN A 83 16.16 -5.78 -11.59
N LEU A 84 14.87 -6.08 -11.31
CA LEU A 84 13.99 -5.17 -10.58
C LEU A 84 14.51 -4.87 -9.17
N ALA A 85 15.00 -5.89 -8.44
CA ALA A 85 15.57 -5.69 -7.10
C ALA A 85 16.82 -4.80 -7.12
N MET A 86 17.69 -4.96 -8.12
CA MET A 86 18.85 -4.08 -8.31
C MET A 86 18.39 -2.65 -8.60
N TRP A 87 17.44 -2.46 -9.50
CA TRP A 87 16.88 -1.15 -9.79
C TRP A 87 16.24 -0.49 -8.55
N ILE A 88 15.51 -1.23 -7.71
CA ILE A 88 14.96 -0.71 -6.45
C ILE A 88 16.07 -0.26 -5.51
N ALA A 89 17.17 -1.01 -5.42
CA ALA A 89 18.30 -0.65 -4.56
C ALA A 89 18.96 0.66 -4.99
N ASP A 90 19.16 0.85 -6.28
CA ASP A 90 19.74 2.06 -6.86
C ASP A 90 18.78 3.24 -6.76
N GLU A 91 17.54 3.09 -7.20
CA GLU A 91 16.51 4.13 -7.25
C GLU A 91 16.20 4.71 -5.85
N TYR A 92 16.08 3.84 -4.84
CA TYR A 92 15.71 4.25 -3.48
C TYR A 92 16.91 4.32 -2.51
N ALA A 93 18.13 4.22 -3.02
CA ALA A 93 19.36 4.17 -2.21
C ALA A 93 19.25 3.18 -1.03
N ALA A 94 18.63 2.03 -1.29
CA ALA A 94 18.29 1.01 -0.31
C ALA A 94 19.30 -0.16 -0.33
N PRO A 95 19.46 -0.91 0.79
CA PRO A 95 20.30 -2.09 0.80
C PRO A 95 19.81 -3.15 -0.17
N LEU A 96 20.70 -3.63 -1.05
CA LEU A 96 20.38 -4.61 -2.08
C LEU A 96 19.86 -5.93 -1.49
N SER A 97 20.43 -6.37 -0.35
CA SER A 97 19.95 -7.54 0.38
C SER A 97 18.50 -7.40 0.86
N GLU A 98 18.05 -6.19 1.22
CA GLU A 98 16.66 -5.92 1.61
C GLU A 98 15.74 -5.91 0.37
N CYS A 99 16.24 -5.44 -0.77
CA CYS A 99 15.49 -5.45 -2.03
C CYS A 99 15.29 -6.88 -2.54
N VAL A 100 16.30 -7.72 -2.51
CA VAL A 100 16.18 -9.15 -2.88
C VAL A 100 15.23 -9.90 -1.95
N ARG A 101 15.19 -9.56 -0.67
CA ARG A 101 14.20 -10.16 0.26
C ARG A 101 12.75 -9.92 -0.11
N LEU A 102 12.42 -8.85 -0.83
CA LEU A 102 11.05 -8.63 -1.31
C LEU A 102 10.58 -9.76 -2.23
N LEU A 103 11.50 -10.42 -2.92
CA LEU A 103 11.25 -11.49 -3.90
C LEU A 103 11.27 -12.89 -3.28
N THR A 104 11.61 -13.02 -2.00
CA THR A 104 11.75 -14.31 -1.31
C THR A 104 10.46 -14.68 -0.57
N PRO A 105 10.31 -15.95 -0.14
CA PRO A 105 9.13 -16.36 0.59
C PRO A 105 8.84 -15.46 1.80
N PRO A 106 7.58 -15.10 2.07
CA PRO A 106 7.22 -14.27 3.21
C PRO A 106 7.58 -14.95 4.54
N GLY A 107 8.23 -14.20 5.45
CA GLY A 107 8.65 -14.72 6.75
C GLY A 107 9.80 -13.95 7.35
N GLY A 108 10.37 -14.49 8.44
CA GLY A 108 11.60 -13.96 9.01
C GLY A 108 12.84 -14.31 8.18
N ALA A 109 13.98 -13.68 8.49
CA ALA A 109 15.23 -13.98 7.81
C ALA A 109 15.52 -15.50 7.83
N PRO A 110 15.81 -16.12 6.69
CA PRO A 110 16.06 -17.55 6.64
C PRO A 110 17.33 -17.92 7.40
N LYS A 111 17.35 -19.13 7.95
CA LYS A 111 18.50 -19.67 8.71
C LYS A 111 18.98 -20.95 8.06
N ILE A 112 20.28 -21.19 8.11
CA ILE A 112 20.86 -22.46 7.69
C ILE A 112 21.02 -23.34 8.91
N LYS A 113 20.59 -24.60 8.79
CA LYS A 113 20.86 -25.67 9.76
C LYS A 113 21.49 -26.86 9.03
N ARG A 114 22.31 -27.61 9.73
CA ARG A 114 22.87 -28.85 9.21
C ARG A 114 21.98 -30.01 9.66
N VAL A 115 21.40 -30.71 8.67
CA VAL A 115 20.55 -31.90 8.88
C VAL A 115 21.17 -33.02 8.06
N ASP A 116 21.48 -34.14 8.66
CA ASP A 116 22.08 -35.33 8.02
C ASP A 116 23.33 -34.99 7.17
N GLY A 117 24.17 -34.06 7.70
CA GLY A 117 25.39 -33.66 7.04
C GLY A 117 25.22 -32.62 5.92
N LYS A 118 24.01 -32.30 5.48
CA LYS A 118 23.69 -31.32 4.45
C LYS A 118 23.17 -30.01 5.03
N TRP A 119 23.50 -28.90 4.38
CA TRP A 119 22.94 -27.58 4.71
C TRP A 119 21.48 -27.52 4.25
N THR A 120 20.58 -27.20 5.15
CA THR A 120 19.15 -27.08 4.91
C THR A 120 18.67 -25.71 5.30
N LEU A 121 17.86 -25.10 4.43
CA LEU A 121 17.24 -23.79 4.65
C LEU A 121 16.03 -23.96 5.56
N VAL A 122 15.96 -23.09 6.55
CA VAL A 122 14.81 -23.02 7.49
C VAL A 122 14.27 -21.61 7.49
N HIS A 123 13.03 -21.45 7.03
CA HIS A 123 12.29 -20.20 7.14
C HIS A 123 11.51 -20.20 8.45
N PRO A 124 11.83 -19.29 9.41
CA PRO A 124 11.10 -19.22 10.67
C PRO A 124 9.62 -18.90 10.44
N GLY A 125 8.75 -19.78 10.92
CA GLY A 125 7.29 -19.56 10.88
C GLY A 125 6.61 -19.77 9.54
N CYS A 126 7.32 -20.17 8.49
CA CYS A 126 6.72 -20.50 7.21
C CYS A 126 7.28 -21.80 6.62
N GLY A 127 6.44 -22.48 5.86
CA GLY A 127 6.74 -23.75 5.18
C GLY A 127 5.45 -24.48 4.84
N PRO A 128 5.53 -25.47 3.96
CA PRO A 128 4.38 -26.28 3.60
C PRO A 128 3.83 -27.01 4.83
N VAL A 129 2.53 -27.17 4.85
CA VAL A 129 1.85 -28.05 5.79
C VAL A 129 1.09 -29.08 5.01
N ASP A 130 1.35 -30.33 5.29
CA ASP A 130 0.68 -31.44 4.63
C ASP A 130 -0.21 -32.16 5.65
N ASP A 131 -1.46 -32.41 5.26
CA ASP A 131 -2.38 -33.25 6.01
C ASP A 131 -2.27 -34.69 5.47
N ARG A 132 -2.28 -35.65 6.37
CA ARG A 132 -2.39 -37.06 6.00
C ARG A 132 -3.84 -37.39 5.75
N TRP A 133 -4.12 -37.84 4.53
CA TRP A 133 -5.41 -38.33 4.11
C TRP A 133 -5.39 -39.87 4.05
N VAL A 134 -6.46 -40.46 4.44
CA VAL A 134 -6.63 -41.91 4.43
C VAL A 134 -7.74 -42.29 3.46
N PHE A 135 -7.44 -43.19 2.54
CA PHE A 135 -8.37 -43.67 1.54
C PHE A 135 -8.45 -45.20 1.62
N LEU A 136 -9.66 -45.75 1.40
CA LEU A 136 -9.79 -47.18 1.14
C LEU A 136 -9.22 -47.57 -0.22
N THR A 137 -8.50 -48.66 -0.29
CA THR A 137 -8.10 -49.29 -1.57
C THR A 137 -9.23 -50.15 -2.12
N GLN A 138 -9.14 -50.62 -3.37
CA GLN A 138 -10.11 -51.56 -3.91
C GLN A 138 -10.21 -52.84 -3.08
N SER A 139 -9.09 -53.35 -2.59
CA SER A 139 -9.05 -54.51 -1.67
C SER A 139 -9.57 -54.16 -0.27
N GLY A 140 -9.50 -52.88 0.13
CA GLY A 140 -10.03 -52.39 1.39
C GLY A 140 -11.54 -52.34 1.46
N ALA A 141 -12.20 -52.10 0.33
CA ALA A 141 -13.64 -52.09 0.25
C ALA A 141 -14.33 -53.45 0.55
N THR A 142 -13.59 -54.53 0.33
CA THR A 142 -14.07 -55.89 0.61
C THR A 142 -13.42 -56.54 1.82
N TYR A 143 -12.57 -55.81 2.53
CA TYR A 143 -11.84 -56.33 3.70
C TYR A 143 -12.72 -56.37 4.93
N GLU A 144 -12.86 -57.58 5.53
CA GLU A 144 -13.56 -57.79 6.80
C GLU A 144 -12.56 -57.85 7.96
N PRO A 145 -12.57 -56.87 8.87
CA PRO A 145 -11.74 -56.92 10.05
C PRO A 145 -12.16 -58.03 11.01
N LEU A 146 -11.22 -58.57 11.77
CA LEU A 146 -11.52 -59.53 12.84
C LEU A 146 -12.57 -58.98 13.81
N ALA A 147 -13.41 -59.86 14.35
CA ALA A 147 -14.54 -59.46 15.22
C ALA A 147 -14.11 -58.62 16.46
N ASN A 148 -12.90 -58.77 16.96
CA ASN A 148 -12.32 -57.99 18.05
C ASN A 148 -11.63 -56.70 17.64
N ALA A 149 -11.51 -56.40 16.34
CA ALA A 149 -10.85 -55.23 15.78
C ALA A 149 -11.81 -54.06 15.58
N VAL A 150 -12.55 -53.66 16.62
CA VAL A 150 -13.61 -52.64 16.61
C VAL A 150 -13.16 -51.32 15.98
N LYS A 151 -11.93 -50.86 16.28
CA LYS A 151 -11.39 -49.62 15.68
C LYS A 151 -11.19 -49.72 14.17
N GLN A 152 -10.69 -50.87 13.69
CA GLN A 152 -10.50 -51.04 12.25
C GLN A 152 -11.83 -51.06 11.50
N LYS A 153 -12.86 -51.65 12.11
CA LYS A 153 -14.21 -51.64 11.53
C LYS A 153 -14.78 -50.22 11.40
N LYS A 154 -14.68 -49.43 12.45
CA LYS A 154 -15.10 -48.00 12.43
C LYS A 154 -14.32 -47.16 11.41
N ILE A 155 -13.02 -47.41 11.23
CA ILE A 155 -12.20 -46.72 10.24
C ILE A 155 -12.69 -47.05 8.82
N ILE A 156 -12.98 -48.30 8.53
CA ILE A 156 -13.46 -48.74 7.21
C ILE A 156 -14.87 -48.15 6.94
N GLU A 157 -15.74 -48.16 7.94
CA GLU A 157 -17.07 -47.56 7.88
C GLU A 157 -16.97 -46.06 7.59
N ALA A 158 -16.14 -45.31 8.31
CA ALA A 158 -15.94 -43.88 8.10
C ALA A 158 -15.37 -43.57 6.71
N LEU A 159 -14.50 -44.41 6.20
CA LEU A 159 -13.86 -44.23 4.87
C LEU A 159 -14.71 -44.75 3.70
N SER A 160 -15.82 -45.44 3.95
CA SER A 160 -16.71 -45.97 2.92
C SER A 160 -17.37 -44.89 2.04
N CYS A 161 -17.56 -43.67 2.58
CA CYS A 161 -18.10 -42.52 1.89
C CYS A 161 -17.01 -41.68 1.17
N GLY A 162 -15.75 -42.05 1.28
CA GLY A 162 -14.62 -41.33 0.66
C GLY A 162 -13.41 -41.19 1.57
N GLY A 163 -12.34 -40.60 1.06
CA GLY A 163 -11.14 -40.35 1.87
C GLY A 163 -11.36 -39.29 2.95
N MET A 164 -10.72 -39.45 4.11
CA MET A 164 -10.84 -38.57 5.25
C MET A 164 -9.47 -38.15 5.78
N ARG A 165 -9.38 -36.93 6.32
CA ARG A 165 -8.13 -36.49 6.99
C ARG A 165 -7.87 -37.34 8.23
N MET A 166 -6.61 -37.73 8.45
CA MET A 166 -6.19 -38.53 9.62
C MET A 166 -6.60 -37.87 10.95
N ALA A 167 -6.57 -36.54 11.03
CA ALA A 167 -6.97 -35.82 12.23
C ALA A 167 -8.49 -35.94 12.52
N GLU A 168 -9.33 -35.80 11.49
CA GLU A 168 -10.79 -35.95 11.60
C GLU A 168 -11.14 -37.41 11.92
N LEU A 169 -10.57 -38.35 11.20
CA LEU A 169 -10.73 -39.77 11.44
C LEU A 169 -10.29 -40.16 12.87
N SER A 170 -9.25 -39.51 13.39
CA SER A 170 -8.78 -39.73 14.77
C SER A 170 -9.72 -39.19 15.83
N LEU A 171 -10.43 -38.09 15.55
CA LEU A 171 -11.47 -37.55 16.43
C LEU A 171 -12.70 -38.46 16.44
N GLU A 172 -13.12 -38.95 15.28
CA GLU A 172 -14.30 -39.82 15.12
C GLU A 172 -14.13 -41.19 15.74
N VAL A 173 -12.95 -41.80 15.58
CA VAL A 173 -12.68 -43.20 16.00
C VAL A 173 -11.92 -43.27 17.34
N GLY A 174 -11.52 -42.13 17.90
CA GLY A 174 -10.74 -42.11 19.17
C GLY A 174 -9.29 -42.61 19.00
N GLY A 175 -8.52 -41.96 18.09
CA GLY A 175 -7.10 -42.30 17.84
C GLY A 175 -6.92 -43.33 16.72
N ALA A 176 -6.91 -42.91 15.45
CA ALA A 176 -6.87 -43.77 14.26
C ALA A 176 -5.44 -44.11 13.78
N SER A 177 -4.43 -43.31 14.10
CA SER A 177 -3.11 -43.35 13.46
C SER A 177 -2.41 -44.71 13.45
N GLN A 178 -2.40 -45.41 14.58
CA GLN A 178 -1.78 -46.75 14.65
C GLN A 178 -2.55 -47.80 13.86
N SER A 179 -3.90 -47.73 13.93
CA SER A 179 -4.77 -48.68 13.22
C SER A 179 -4.69 -48.46 11.71
N CYS A 180 -4.62 -47.21 11.26
CA CYS A 180 -4.42 -46.89 9.83
C CYS A 180 -3.08 -47.38 9.32
N LYS A 181 -1.98 -47.20 10.05
CA LYS A 181 -0.67 -47.78 9.66
C LYS A 181 -0.69 -49.30 9.58
N ALA A 182 -1.45 -49.96 10.46
CA ALA A 182 -1.61 -51.41 10.41
C ALA A 182 -2.46 -51.88 9.20
N LEU A 183 -3.50 -51.14 8.85
CA LEU A 183 -4.31 -51.38 7.64
C LEU A 183 -3.57 -51.05 6.37
N GLU A 184 -2.70 -50.02 6.36
CA GLU A 184 -1.84 -49.68 5.23
C GLU A 184 -0.83 -50.80 4.91
N ARG A 185 -0.18 -51.38 5.92
CA ARG A 185 0.71 -52.53 5.76
C ARG A 185 0.01 -53.75 5.18
N ARG A 186 -1.32 -53.85 5.32
CA ARG A 186 -2.14 -54.92 4.75
C ARG A 186 -2.74 -54.56 3.40
N GLY A 187 -2.45 -53.35 2.89
CA GLY A 187 -2.98 -52.87 1.62
C GLY A 187 -4.47 -52.51 1.63
N VAL A 188 -5.08 -52.38 2.83
CA VAL A 188 -6.51 -52.05 3.03
C VAL A 188 -6.77 -50.56 2.85
N VAL A 189 -5.86 -49.71 3.34
CA VAL A 189 -5.89 -48.28 3.16
C VAL A 189 -4.60 -47.78 2.55
N VAL A 190 -4.65 -46.59 1.94
CA VAL A 190 -3.48 -45.80 1.55
C VAL A 190 -3.48 -44.53 2.29
N ILE A 191 -2.30 -44.13 2.81
CA ILE A 191 -2.12 -42.85 3.49
C ILE A 191 -1.35 -41.92 2.55
N GLU A 192 -2.02 -40.87 2.08
CA GLU A 192 -1.43 -39.86 1.21
C GLU A 192 -1.16 -38.57 2.01
N GLU A 193 -0.01 -37.97 1.78
CA GLU A 193 0.26 -36.60 2.25
C GLU A 193 -0.26 -35.64 1.19
N ARG A 194 -1.27 -34.84 1.57
CA ARG A 194 -1.87 -33.83 0.69
C ARG A 194 -1.62 -32.46 1.25
N ARG A 195 -1.22 -31.55 0.38
CA ARG A 195 -0.99 -30.16 0.71
C ARG A 195 -2.23 -29.55 1.35
N ARG A 196 -2.05 -28.92 2.51
CA ARG A 196 -3.07 -28.12 3.17
C ARG A 196 -2.77 -26.64 2.99
N LEU A 197 -3.69 -25.90 2.35
CA LEU A 197 -3.65 -24.46 2.28
C LEU A 197 -4.32 -23.88 3.53
N ARG A 198 -3.54 -23.07 4.29
CA ARG A 198 -4.05 -22.35 5.47
C ARG A 198 -4.85 -21.13 5.02
N GLY A 199 -5.91 -20.77 5.75
CA GLY A 199 -6.62 -19.51 5.56
C GLY A 199 -7.20 -19.28 4.16
N ALA A 200 -7.47 -20.36 3.40
CA ALA A 200 -8.35 -20.21 2.27
C ALA A 200 -9.63 -19.58 2.82
N MET A 201 -9.96 -18.34 2.41
CA MET A 201 -11.24 -17.70 2.74
C MET A 201 -12.35 -18.52 2.05
N THR A 202 -12.57 -19.73 2.58
CA THR A 202 -13.63 -20.63 2.17
C THR A 202 -14.91 -20.12 2.80
N GLY A 203 -15.85 -19.67 2.00
CA GLY A 203 -17.20 -19.39 2.49
C GLY A 203 -17.86 -18.10 2.04
N VAL A 204 -17.21 -17.21 1.32
CA VAL A 204 -17.94 -16.12 0.66
C VAL A 204 -18.45 -16.65 -0.68
N GLN A 205 -19.67 -17.21 -0.68
CA GLN A 205 -20.43 -17.30 -1.92
C GLN A 205 -20.74 -15.86 -2.34
N ALA A 206 -19.90 -15.32 -3.22
CA ALA A 206 -20.28 -14.11 -3.91
C ALA A 206 -21.37 -14.51 -4.92
N ASP A 207 -22.50 -13.81 -4.88
CA ASP A 207 -23.46 -13.88 -5.96
C ASP A 207 -22.71 -13.65 -7.27
N VAL A 208 -22.76 -14.61 -8.16
CA VAL A 208 -22.28 -14.47 -9.52
C VAL A 208 -23.21 -13.46 -10.16
N ALA A 209 -22.87 -12.18 -10.02
CA ALA A 209 -23.64 -11.12 -10.66
C ALA A 209 -23.64 -11.42 -12.17
N ALA A 210 -24.83 -11.51 -12.74
CA ALA A 210 -24.98 -11.69 -14.18
C ALA A 210 -24.12 -10.67 -14.91
N LEU A 211 -23.43 -11.11 -15.97
CA LEU A 211 -22.63 -10.26 -16.84
C LEU A 211 -23.46 -9.08 -17.31
N ARG A 212 -23.22 -7.89 -16.72
CA ARG A 212 -23.89 -6.66 -17.15
C ARG A 212 -23.23 -6.18 -18.45
N GLU A 213 -24.04 -5.58 -19.31
CA GLU A 213 -23.50 -4.86 -20.47
C GLU A 213 -22.64 -3.69 -19.97
N LEU A 214 -21.51 -3.48 -20.63
CA LEU A 214 -20.64 -2.36 -20.31
C LEU A 214 -21.28 -1.05 -20.78
N THR A 215 -21.12 0.02 -20.00
CA THR A 215 -21.39 1.36 -20.48
C THR A 215 -20.40 1.73 -21.58
N GLN A 216 -20.72 2.75 -22.39
CA GLN A 216 -19.81 3.20 -23.45
C GLN A 216 -18.40 3.51 -22.90
N GLY A 217 -18.30 4.31 -21.84
CA GLY A 217 -17.01 4.64 -21.24
C GLY A 217 -16.24 3.42 -20.69
N GLN A 218 -16.95 2.42 -20.12
CA GLN A 218 -16.32 1.17 -19.70
C GLN A 218 -15.79 0.37 -20.90
N GLY A 219 -16.55 0.38 -22.02
CA GLY A 219 -16.13 -0.23 -23.29
C GLY A 219 -14.87 0.44 -23.85
N ASP A 220 -14.84 1.78 -23.85
CA ASP A 220 -13.70 2.57 -24.32
C ASP A 220 -12.45 2.31 -23.46
N ALA A 221 -12.61 2.25 -22.14
CA ALA A 221 -11.51 1.92 -21.23
C ALA A 221 -10.96 0.50 -21.46
N LEU A 222 -11.83 -0.48 -21.65
CA LEU A 222 -11.43 -1.84 -21.98
C LEU A 222 -10.72 -1.91 -23.33
N ALA A 223 -11.22 -1.18 -24.34
CA ALA A 223 -10.59 -1.10 -25.66
C ALA A 223 -9.19 -0.48 -25.59
N ALA A 224 -9.01 0.60 -24.82
CA ALA A 224 -7.70 1.22 -24.59
C ALA A 224 -6.70 0.25 -23.94
N ILE A 225 -7.13 -0.47 -22.89
CA ILE A 225 -6.29 -1.46 -22.21
C ILE A 225 -5.91 -2.59 -23.16
N THR A 226 -6.86 -3.14 -23.90
CA THR A 226 -6.60 -4.26 -24.84
C THR A 226 -5.72 -3.84 -26.01
N ALA A 227 -5.89 -2.65 -26.55
CA ALA A 227 -5.01 -2.11 -27.59
C ALA A 227 -3.55 -1.99 -27.11
N LYS A 228 -3.34 -1.57 -25.87
CA LYS A 228 -2.00 -1.56 -25.26
C LYS A 228 -1.46 -2.99 -25.03
N MET A 229 -2.30 -3.96 -24.65
CA MET A 229 -1.88 -5.36 -24.48
C MET A 229 -1.42 -6.01 -25.79
N ASP A 230 -2.03 -5.64 -26.91
CA ASP A 230 -1.70 -6.18 -28.24
C ASP A 230 -0.31 -5.72 -28.74
N VAL A 231 0.19 -4.59 -28.25
CA VAL A 231 1.48 -4.01 -28.68
C VAL A 231 2.55 -4.03 -27.57
N ALA A 232 2.19 -4.40 -26.35
CA ALA A 232 3.11 -4.38 -25.22
C ALA A 232 4.21 -5.44 -25.37
N GLY A 233 5.46 -5.00 -25.18
CA GLY A 233 6.65 -5.86 -25.17
C GLY A 233 7.70 -5.31 -24.22
N PRO A 234 8.67 -6.15 -23.78
CA PRO A 234 9.76 -5.70 -22.91
C PRO A 234 10.55 -4.55 -23.58
N GLY A 235 10.82 -3.50 -22.79
CA GLY A 235 11.56 -2.33 -23.27
C GLY A 235 11.35 -1.09 -22.40
N GLU A 236 11.72 0.07 -22.91
CA GLU A 236 11.58 1.35 -22.23
C GLU A 236 10.20 1.99 -22.38
N ALA A 237 9.36 1.48 -23.29
CA ALA A 237 8.03 2.03 -23.53
C ALA A 237 7.12 1.89 -22.31
N GLU A 238 6.38 2.94 -21.99
CA GLU A 238 5.42 2.98 -20.89
C GLU A 238 4.00 2.67 -21.41
N ASN A 239 3.59 1.41 -21.30
CA ASN A 239 2.26 0.97 -21.67
C ASN A 239 1.30 1.21 -20.49
N VAL A 240 0.92 2.47 -20.28
CA VAL A 240 0.08 2.89 -19.15
C VAL A 240 -1.28 3.37 -19.65
N VAL A 241 -2.34 2.94 -18.96
CA VAL A 241 -3.71 3.43 -19.14
C VAL A 241 -4.23 3.94 -17.80
N VAL A 242 -4.64 5.21 -17.76
CA VAL A 242 -5.26 5.83 -16.59
C VAL A 242 -6.77 5.77 -16.74
N VAL A 243 -7.43 5.01 -15.85
CA VAL A 243 -8.88 4.89 -15.79
C VAL A 243 -9.41 5.84 -14.73
N ASP A 244 -9.80 7.02 -15.15
CA ASP A 244 -10.33 8.10 -14.34
C ASP A 244 -11.85 7.99 -14.27
N GLY A 245 -12.38 7.36 -13.25
CA GLY A 245 -13.82 7.10 -13.18
C GLY A 245 -14.43 7.52 -11.85
N ILE A 246 -15.50 8.29 -11.90
CA ILE A 246 -16.23 8.71 -10.69
C ILE A 246 -16.55 7.53 -9.78
N THR A 247 -16.76 7.80 -8.50
CA THR A 247 -17.12 6.75 -7.52
C THR A 247 -18.40 6.04 -7.97
N GLY A 248 -18.31 4.71 -8.10
CA GLY A 248 -19.44 3.90 -8.57
C GLY A 248 -19.55 3.76 -10.10
N SER A 249 -18.62 4.27 -10.90
CA SER A 249 -18.59 4.12 -12.36
C SER A 249 -18.33 2.69 -12.87
N GLY A 250 -18.06 1.74 -11.96
CA GLY A 250 -17.84 0.34 -12.31
C GLY A 250 -16.44 0.01 -12.83
N LYS A 251 -15.41 0.77 -12.45
CA LYS A 251 -13.98 0.46 -12.76
C LYS A 251 -13.61 -1.01 -12.55
N THR A 252 -14.12 -1.60 -11.48
CA THR A 252 -13.85 -3.02 -11.15
C THR A 252 -14.27 -3.98 -12.26
N GLU A 253 -15.40 -3.71 -12.97
CA GLU A 253 -15.84 -4.56 -14.08
C GLU A 253 -14.88 -4.45 -15.26
N VAL A 254 -14.35 -3.24 -15.54
CA VAL A 254 -13.30 -3.05 -16.56
C VAL A 254 -12.06 -3.88 -16.22
N TYR A 255 -11.65 -3.86 -14.94
CA TYR A 255 -10.52 -4.66 -14.47
C TYR A 255 -10.75 -6.16 -14.65
N LEU A 256 -11.92 -6.67 -14.26
CA LEU A 256 -12.27 -8.07 -14.40
C LEU A 256 -12.23 -8.52 -15.87
N ARG A 257 -12.76 -7.71 -16.80
CA ARG A 257 -12.71 -7.99 -18.24
C ARG A 257 -11.29 -7.95 -18.81
N ALA A 258 -10.48 -6.99 -18.38
CA ALA A 258 -9.08 -6.91 -18.80
C ALA A 258 -8.27 -8.13 -18.30
N ILE A 259 -8.54 -8.60 -17.07
CA ILE A 259 -7.93 -9.82 -16.53
C ILE A 259 -8.37 -11.06 -17.33
N GLU A 260 -9.66 -11.19 -17.69
CA GLU A 260 -10.13 -12.29 -18.54
C GLU A 260 -9.38 -12.35 -19.87
N ARG A 261 -9.21 -11.20 -20.52
CA ARG A 261 -8.43 -11.11 -21.75
C ARG A 261 -6.99 -11.56 -21.52
N CYS A 262 -6.33 -11.07 -20.47
CA CYS A 262 -4.96 -11.42 -20.10
C CYS A 262 -4.79 -12.93 -19.86
N LEU A 263 -5.70 -13.53 -19.09
CA LEU A 263 -5.69 -14.99 -18.84
C LEU A 263 -5.96 -15.81 -20.11
N GLY A 264 -6.83 -15.30 -21.00
CA GLY A 264 -7.12 -15.90 -22.30
C GLY A 264 -5.90 -15.97 -23.23
N GLU A 265 -4.92 -15.07 -23.05
CA GLU A 265 -3.63 -15.09 -23.74
C GLU A 265 -2.59 -15.99 -23.05
N GLY A 266 -2.96 -16.68 -21.99
CA GLY A 266 -2.04 -17.51 -21.20
C GLY A 266 -1.14 -16.72 -20.24
N LYS A 267 -1.34 -15.40 -20.13
CA LYS A 267 -0.59 -14.51 -19.24
C LYS A 267 -1.19 -14.45 -17.84
N SER A 268 -0.51 -13.78 -16.92
CA SER A 268 -0.95 -13.58 -15.54
C SER A 268 -1.18 -12.10 -15.22
N ALA A 269 -1.94 -11.83 -14.14
CA ALA A 269 -2.30 -10.49 -13.73
C ALA A 269 -2.01 -10.23 -12.24
N CYS A 270 -1.58 -9.00 -11.92
CA CYS A 270 -1.40 -8.51 -10.57
C CYS A 270 -2.33 -7.32 -10.30
N VAL A 271 -3.13 -7.39 -9.25
CA VAL A 271 -4.06 -6.33 -8.84
C VAL A 271 -3.66 -5.81 -7.47
N LEU A 272 -3.29 -4.55 -7.41
CA LEU A 272 -3.01 -3.85 -6.17
C LEU A 272 -4.22 -3.05 -5.73
N VAL A 273 -4.61 -3.23 -4.48
CA VAL A 273 -5.67 -2.47 -3.84
C VAL A 273 -5.18 -1.90 -2.51
N PRO A 274 -5.67 -0.74 -2.05
CA PRO A 274 -5.35 -0.24 -0.72
C PRO A 274 -5.75 -1.25 0.36
N GLU A 275 -4.98 -1.32 1.46
CA GLU A 275 -5.19 -2.33 2.52
C GLU A 275 -6.61 -2.32 3.09
N ILE A 276 -7.21 -1.14 3.19
CA ILE A 276 -8.58 -0.94 3.68
C ILE A 276 -9.66 -1.30 2.65
N ALA A 277 -9.34 -1.29 1.36
CA ALA A 277 -10.25 -1.66 0.28
C ALA A 277 -10.22 -3.18 0.00
N LEU A 278 -9.24 -3.90 0.55
CA LEU A 278 -9.15 -5.36 0.43
C LEU A 278 -10.11 -6.06 1.40
N THR A 279 -11.39 -5.90 1.13
CA THR A 279 -12.48 -6.51 1.92
C THR A 279 -12.81 -7.92 1.42
N PRO A 280 -13.47 -8.76 2.24
CA PRO A 280 -13.99 -10.05 1.78
C PRO A 280 -14.89 -9.93 0.54
N GLN A 281 -15.66 -8.85 0.42
CA GLN A 281 -16.51 -8.58 -0.75
C GLN A 281 -15.67 -8.33 -2.01
N THR A 282 -14.60 -7.53 -1.92
CA THR A 282 -13.69 -7.28 -3.04
C THR A 282 -13.04 -8.59 -3.50
N VAL A 283 -12.46 -9.36 -2.59
CA VAL A 283 -11.86 -10.67 -2.90
C VAL A 283 -12.91 -11.63 -3.47
N GLY A 284 -14.12 -11.63 -2.91
CA GLY A 284 -15.25 -12.46 -3.36
C GLY A 284 -15.62 -12.21 -4.82
N ARG A 285 -15.63 -10.96 -5.28
CA ARG A 285 -15.89 -10.61 -6.71
C ARG A 285 -14.88 -11.24 -7.64
N PHE A 286 -13.58 -11.18 -7.31
CA PHE A 286 -12.52 -11.80 -8.13
C PHE A 286 -12.62 -13.33 -8.10
N ARG A 287 -12.85 -13.93 -6.94
CA ARG A 287 -13.01 -15.40 -6.83
C ARG A 287 -14.26 -15.92 -7.51
N ALA A 288 -15.37 -15.19 -7.48
CA ALA A 288 -16.57 -15.54 -8.21
C ALA A 288 -16.33 -15.62 -9.73
N ARG A 289 -15.37 -14.81 -10.25
CA ARG A 289 -15.06 -14.74 -11.67
C ARG A 289 -13.95 -15.72 -12.08
N PHE A 290 -12.91 -15.87 -11.26
CA PHE A 290 -11.69 -16.61 -11.63
C PHE A 290 -11.43 -17.85 -10.76
N GLY A 291 -12.29 -18.13 -9.78
CA GLY A 291 -12.18 -19.34 -8.96
C GLY A 291 -10.83 -19.47 -8.24
N ASP A 292 -10.21 -20.62 -8.41
CA ASP A 292 -8.93 -20.98 -7.77
C ASP A 292 -7.71 -20.31 -8.41
N ASP A 293 -7.85 -19.69 -9.57
CA ASP A 293 -6.79 -18.88 -10.19
C ASP A 293 -6.40 -17.65 -9.36
N VAL A 294 -7.14 -17.32 -8.27
CA VAL A 294 -6.93 -16.12 -7.46
C VAL A 294 -6.17 -16.43 -6.18
N ALA A 295 -4.98 -15.85 -6.04
CA ALA A 295 -4.22 -15.76 -4.79
C ALA A 295 -4.37 -14.39 -4.13
N VAL A 296 -4.42 -14.36 -2.79
CA VAL A 296 -4.62 -13.12 -2.01
C VAL A 296 -3.42 -12.88 -1.10
N LEU A 297 -2.77 -11.68 -1.21
CA LEU A 297 -1.58 -11.34 -0.44
C LEU A 297 -1.74 -10.00 0.29
N HIS A 298 -1.83 -10.04 1.62
CA HIS A 298 -1.91 -8.83 2.45
C HIS A 298 -1.33 -9.02 3.87
N SER A 299 -1.13 -7.92 4.58
CA SER A 299 -0.46 -7.88 5.91
C SER A 299 -1.26 -8.58 7.02
N ARG A 300 -2.60 -8.68 6.92
CA ARG A 300 -3.48 -9.32 7.92
C ARG A 300 -3.41 -10.84 7.91
N LEU A 301 -2.88 -11.45 6.84
CA LEU A 301 -2.63 -12.88 6.79
C LEU A 301 -1.47 -13.25 7.72
N SER A 302 -1.59 -14.38 8.41
CA SER A 302 -0.47 -14.97 9.14
C SER A 302 0.69 -15.29 8.18
N THR A 303 1.89 -15.44 8.71
CA THR A 303 3.07 -15.79 7.91
C THR A 303 2.87 -17.08 7.13
N GLY A 304 2.20 -18.07 7.75
CA GLY A 304 1.90 -19.33 7.09
C GLY A 304 0.89 -19.20 5.95
N GLU A 305 -0.19 -18.45 6.14
CA GLU A 305 -1.18 -18.18 5.10
C GLU A 305 -0.55 -17.43 3.92
N ARG A 306 0.29 -16.41 4.20
CA ARG A 306 1.02 -15.68 3.15
C ARG A 306 1.96 -16.58 2.37
N PHE A 307 2.64 -17.52 3.06
CA PHE A 307 3.49 -18.49 2.41
C PHE A 307 2.69 -19.38 1.48
N ASP A 308 1.55 -19.90 1.90
CA ASP A 308 0.70 -20.78 1.08
C ASP A 308 0.19 -20.05 -0.18
N GLN A 309 -0.27 -18.80 -0.04
CA GLN A 309 -0.70 -17.98 -1.18
C GLN A 309 0.47 -17.65 -2.13
N TRP A 310 1.64 -17.33 -1.60
CA TRP A 310 2.84 -17.11 -2.39
C TRP A 310 3.30 -18.38 -3.14
N ASP A 311 3.22 -19.52 -2.47
CA ASP A 311 3.70 -20.79 -3.03
C ASP A 311 2.80 -21.31 -4.16
N ILE A 312 1.47 -21.15 -4.07
CA ILE A 312 0.55 -21.50 -5.18
C ILE A 312 0.79 -20.63 -6.43
N VAL A 313 1.15 -19.36 -6.25
CA VAL A 313 1.56 -18.48 -7.37
C VAL A 313 2.86 -18.99 -7.99
N ARG A 314 3.87 -19.30 -7.16
CA ARG A 314 5.16 -19.82 -7.61
C ARG A 314 5.03 -21.12 -8.42
N GLN A 315 4.11 -21.99 -7.99
CA GLN A 315 3.82 -23.25 -8.69
C GLN A 315 3.01 -23.06 -9.98
N GLY A 316 2.47 -21.84 -10.21
CA GLY A 316 1.62 -21.53 -11.36
C GLY A 316 0.18 -22.03 -11.21
N ALA A 317 -0.23 -22.41 -9.99
CA ALA A 317 -1.60 -22.83 -9.69
C ALA A 317 -2.57 -21.65 -9.57
N ALA A 318 -2.05 -20.44 -9.31
CA ALA A 318 -2.81 -19.20 -9.36
C ALA A 318 -2.11 -18.21 -10.29
N ARG A 319 -2.85 -17.62 -11.22
CA ARG A 319 -2.37 -16.67 -12.24
C ARG A 319 -2.85 -15.24 -11.99
N VAL A 320 -3.75 -15.03 -11.06
CA VAL A 320 -4.22 -13.70 -10.63
C VAL A 320 -3.82 -13.50 -9.18
N VAL A 321 -3.06 -12.44 -8.91
CA VAL A 321 -2.72 -12.05 -7.54
C VAL A 321 -3.46 -10.76 -7.22
N ILE A 322 -4.23 -10.76 -6.14
CA ILE A 322 -4.84 -9.56 -5.57
C ILE A 322 -4.24 -9.28 -4.20
N GLY A 323 -3.85 -8.04 -3.96
CA GLY A 323 -3.27 -7.73 -2.67
C GLY A 323 -2.87 -6.27 -2.49
N THR A 324 -2.13 -6.03 -1.41
CA THR A 324 -1.56 -4.71 -1.14
C THR A 324 -0.22 -4.55 -1.87
N ARG A 325 0.47 -3.44 -1.70
CA ARG A 325 1.74 -3.11 -2.37
C ARG A 325 2.74 -4.28 -2.46
N SER A 326 2.82 -5.15 -1.45
CA SER A 326 3.74 -6.30 -1.46
C SER A 326 3.34 -7.42 -2.42
N ALA A 327 2.11 -7.45 -2.90
CA ALA A 327 1.64 -8.42 -3.88
C ALA A 327 2.35 -8.28 -5.23
N LEU A 328 2.91 -7.11 -5.52
CA LEU A 328 3.70 -6.84 -6.72
C LEU A 328 4.95 -7.74 -6.86
N PHE A 329 5.46 -8.24 -5.74
CA PHE A 329 6.63 -9.13 -5.70
C PHE A 329 6.27 -10.62 -5.70
N ALA A 330 5.01 -10.96 -5.93
CA ALA A 330 4.60 -12.34 -6.11
C ALA A 330 5.27 -12.95 -7.35
N PRO A 331 5.71 -14.20 -7.30
CA PRO A 331 6.45 -14.85 -8.39
C PRO A 331 5.52 -15.27 -9.54
N LEU A 332 4.79 -14.30 -10.10
CA LEU A 332 3.93 -14.49 -11.27
C LEU A 332 4.77 -14.77 -12.50
N ARG A 333 4.39 -15.80 -13.24
CA ARG A 333 4.98 -16.12 -14.56
C ARG A 333 4.21 -15.36 -15.64
N ASP A 334 4.90 -14.94 -16.69
CA ASP A 334 4.30 -14.31 -17.88
C ASP A 334 3.30 -13.18 -17.53
N LEU A 335 3.76 -12.25 -16.68
CA LEU A 335 2.96 -11.12 -16.21
C LEU A 335 2.62 -10.20 -17.39
N GLY A 336 1.33 -10.11 -17.76
CA GLY A 336 0.84 -9.28 -18.86
C GLY A 336 0.05 -8.05 -18.43
N LEU A 337 -0.43 -8.02 -17.19
CA LEU A 337 -1.29 -6.94 -16.70
C LEU A 337 -1.01 -6.63 -15.23
N ILE A 338 -0.81 -5.35 -14.94
CA ILE A 338 -0.73 -4.82 -13.58
C ILE A 338 -1.83 -3.77 -13.42
N ILE A 339 -2.66 -3.91 -12.39
CA ILE A 339 -3.73 -2.96 -12.07
C ILE A 339 -3.45 -2.37 -10.69
N ILE A 340 -3.50 -1.05 -10.57
CA ILE A 340 -3.43 -0.33 -9.29
C ILE A 340 -4.73 0.43 -9.12
N ASP A 341 -5.60 -0.05 -8.24
CA ASP A 341 -6.85 0.64 -7.91
C ASP A 341 -6.60 1.71 -6.83
N GLU A 342 -7.38 2.81 -6.90
CA GLU A 342 -7.19 4.00 -6.04
C GLU A 342 -5.72 4.46 -6.01
N GLU A 343 -5.13 4.69 -7.20
CA GLU A 343 -3.69 4.95 -7.38
C GLU A 343 -3.17 6.14 -6.56
N HIS A 344 -4.03 7.11 -6.25
CA HIS A 344 -3.71 8.29 -5.44
C HIS A 344 -3.37 7.97 -3.98
N GLU A 345 -3.59 6.72 -3.54
CA GLU A 345 -3.43 6.34 -2.13
C GLU A 345 -1.98 6.34 -1.66
N ASN A 346 -1.74 6.98 -0.52
CA ASN A 346 -0.42 7.04 0.09
C ASN A 346 0.10 5.68 0.59
N SER A 347 -0.79 4.69 0.76
CA SER A 347 -0.45 3.35 1.22
C SER A 347 0.42 2.55 0.24
N TYR A 348 0.52 3.00 -1.02
CA TYR A 348 1.42 2.43 -2.01
C TYR A 348 2.90 2.78 -1.79
N LYS A 349 3.19 3.83 -1.03
CA LYS A 349 4.52 4.17 -0.56
C LYS A 349 4.88 3.37 0.70
N GLN A 350 6.07 2.75 0.74
CA GLN A 350 6.55 2.01 1.91
C GLN A 350 7.27 2.92 2.90
N ASP A 351 6.91 2.81 4.19
CA ASP A 351 7.51 3.63 5.26
C ASP A 351 8.82 3.07 5.80
N SER A 352 9.07 1.76 5.63
CA SER A 352 10.30 1.08 6.04
C SER A 352 11.20 0.80 4.85
N SER A 353 12.49 0.53 5.10
CA SER A 353 13.44 0.16 4.05
C SER A 353 13.11 -1.21 3.43
N PRO A 354 13.22 -1.32 2.10
CA PRO A 354 13.38 -0.26 1.12
C PRO A 354 12.12 0.60 1.00
N ARG A 355 12.28 1.94 0.97
CA ARG A 355 11.16 2.90 0.93
C ARG A 355 10.65 3.11 -0.50
N TYR A 356 10.29 2.03 -1.17
CA TYR A 356 9.81 2.08 -2.55
C TYR A 356 8.37 2.63 -2.65
N ASP A 357 8.05 3.17 -3.82
CA ASP A 357 6.67 3.44 -4.23
C ASP A 357 6.20 2.34 -5.18
N ALA A 358 5.12 1.64 -4.83
CA ALA A 358 4.63 0.51 -5.61
C ALA A 358 4.19 0.92 -7.02
N ARG A 359 3.78 2.17 -7.24
CA ARG A 359 3.42 2.71 -8.56
C ARG A 359 4.64 2.77 -9.48
N GLN A 360 5.76 3.31 -8.99
CA GLN A 360 7.01 3.39 -9.74
C GLN A 360 7.62 2.00 -9.97
N VAL A 361 7.56 1.12 -8.96
CA VAL A 361 8.01 -0.27 -9.10
C VAL A 361 7.14 -1.03 -10.10
N ALA A 362 5.81 -0.81 -10.10
CA ALA A 362 4.90 -1.41 -11.07
C ALA A 362 5.19 -0.91 -12.51
N LEU A 363 5.47 0.40 -12.66
CA LEU A 363 5.86 0.97 -13.94
C LEU A 363 7.16 0.35 -14.45
N LYS A 364 8.18 0.23 -13.59
CA LYS A 364 9.44 -0.43 -13.97
C LYS A 364 9.25 -1.91 -14.28
N LEU A 365 8.45 -2.61 -13.49
CA LEU A 365 8.14 -4.02 -13.72
C LEU A 365 7.37 -4.22 -15.04
N SER A 366 6.41 -3.32 -15.35
CA SER A 366 5.67 -3.38 -16.62
C SER A 366 6.60 -3.20 -17.83
N GLN A 367 7.56 -2.30 -17.76
CA GLN A 367 8.59 -2.12 -18.80
C GLN A 367 9.45 -3.38 -18.97
N LEU A 368 9.93 -3.96 -17.86
CA LEU A 368 10.79 -5.14 -17.87
C LEU A 368 10.07 -6.39 -18.41
N ARG A 369 8.77 -6.53 -18.14
CA ARG A 369 7.94 -7.68 -18.54
C ARG A 369 7.23 -7.49 -19.87
N GLY A 370 7.12 -6.26 -20.37
CA GLY A 370 6.23 -5.94 -21.48
C GLY A 370 4.76 -6.08 -21.07
N ALA A 371 4.41 -5.70 -19.85
CA ALA A 371 3.06 -5.74 -19.33
C ALA A 371 2.38 -4.37 -19.47
N VAL A 372 1.05 -4.34 -19.46
CA VAL A 372 0.26 -3.11 -19.37
C VAL A 372 0.05 -2.73 -17.90
N LEU A 373 0.26 -1.46 -17.57
CA LEU A 373 -0.05 -0.88 -16.27
C LEU A 373 -1.36 -0.10 -16.35
N VAL A 374 -2.35 -0.47 -15.55
CA VAL A 374 -3.61 0.26 -15.40
C VAL A 374 -3.62 0.98 -14.06
N LEU A 375 -3.76 2.30 -14.09
CA LEU A 375 -3.91 3.14 -12.91
C LEU A 375 -5.35 3.60 -12.81
N GLY A 376 -6.08 3.09 -11.82
CA GLY A 376 -7.49 3.43 -11.64
C GLY A 376 -7.72 4.31 -10.41
N SER A 377 -8.54 5.34 -10.58
CA SER A 377 -8.94 6.22 -9.47
C SER A 377 -10.21 6.99 -9.79
N ALA A 378 -10.94 7.42 -8.75
CA ALA A 378 -11.97 8.44 -8.88
C ALA A 378 -11.38 9.87 -8.78
N THR A 379 -10.21 9.96 -8.18
CA THR A 379 -9.48 11.20 -7.93
C THR A 379 -8.00 11.00 -8.24
N PRO A 380 -7.62 10.79 -9.52
CA PRO A 380 -6.24 10.57 -9.90
C PRO A 380 -5.33 11.68 -9.36
N SER A 381 -4.09 11.31 -9.04
CA SER A 381 -3.11 12.28 -8.55
C SER A 381 -2.75 13.31 -9.63
N ILE A 382 -2.43 14.53 -9.23
CA ILE A 382 -2.00 15.59 -10.14
C ILE A 382 -0.79 15.13 -10.96
N THR A 383 0.09 14.33 -10.36
CA THR A 383 1.26 13.77 -11.05
C THR A 383 0.84 12.78 -12.15
N THR A 384 -0.13 11.92 -11.89
CA THR A 384 -0.69 10.96 -12.87
C THR A 384 -1.38 11.69 -14.01
N LEU A 385 -2.21 12.69 -13.69
CA LEU A 385 -2.89 13.50 -14.73
C LEU A 385 -1.91 14.28 -15.60
N ALA A 386 -0.87 14.84 -15.01
CA ALA A 386 0.17 15.55 -15.78
C ALA A 386 0.95 14.62 -16.72
N ALA A 387 1.08 13.34 -16.38
CA ALA A 387 1.69 12.35 -17.28
C ALA A 387 0.82 12.00 -18.50
N CYS A 388 -0.48 12.27 -18.44
CA CYS A 388 -1.44 12.07 -19.54
C CYS A 388 -1.62 13.33 -20.41
N SER A 389 -1.28 14.51 -19.90
CA SER A 389 -1.56 15.78 -20.55
C SER A 389 -0.41 16.26 -21.41
N ASP A 390 -0.72 17.14 -22.40
CA ASP A 390 0.30 17.82 -23.16
C ASP A 390 1.07 18.81 -22.28
N GLY A 391 2.39 18.76 -22.34
CA GLY A 391 3.26 19.66 -21.58
C GLY A 391 4.55 19.02 -21.08
N PHE A 392 5.23 19.70 -20.17
CA PHE A 392 6.54 19.32 -19.65
C PHE A 392 6.58 17.95 -18.94
N ALA A 393 5.47 17.55 -18.34
CA ALA A 393 5.37 16.28 -17.59
C ALA A 393 4.65 15.17 -18.37
N ASN A 394 4.34 15.41 -19.65
CA ASN A 394 3.66 14.43 -20.49
C ASN A 394 4.55 13.21 -20.75
N ARG A 395 4.04 12.02 -20.41
CA ARG A 395 4.68 10.72 -20.65
C ARG A 395 3.97 9.89 -21.72
N GLY A 396 2.96 10.45 -22.36
CA GLY A 396 2.15 9.76 -23.36
C GLY A 396 1.23 8.66 -22.78
N TRP A 397 0.88 8.78 -21.51
CA TRP A 397 -0.06 7.84 -20.87
C TRP A 397 -1.46 8.08 -21.42
N GLU A 398 -2.17 7.00 -21.67
CA GLU A 398 -3.53 7.05 -22.19
C GLU A 398 -4.52 7.35 -21.06
N HIS A 399 -5.39 8.34 -21.24
CA HIS A 399 -6.35 8.78 -20.25
C HIS A 399 -7.77 8.49 -20.71
N VAL A 400 -8.51 7.67 -19.98
CA VAL A 400 -9.90 7.34 -20.25
C VAL A 400 -10.77 7.74 -19.06
N VAL A 401 -11.84 8.51 -19.34
CA VAL A 401 -12.71 9.07 -18.30
C VAL A 401 -14.05 8.32 -18.28
N LEU A 402 -14.47 7.85 -17.10
CA LEU A 402 -15.76 7.22 -16.85
C LEU A 402 -16.66 8.21 -16.11
N THR A 403 -17.53 8.91 -16.82
CA THR A 403 -18.39 9.97 -16.28
C THR A 403 -19.73 9.47 -15.76
N GLU A 404 -20.13 8.23 -16.09
CA GLU A 404 -21.45 7.70 -15.79
C GLU A 404 -21.41 6.64 -14.69
N ARG A 405 -22.46 6.62 -13.86
CA ARG A 405 -22.74 5.51 -12.96
C ARG A 405 -23.67 4.53 -13.64
N PRO A 406 -23.41 3.22 -13.61
CA PRO A 406 -24.38 2.22 -14.07
C PRO A 406 -25.71 2.40 -13.35
N GLY A 407 -26.81 2.54 -14.10
CA GLY A 407 -28.14 2.79 -13.55
C GLY A 407 -28.55 4.27 -13.46
N GLY A 408 -27.76 5.21 -14.01
CA GLY A 408 -28.14 6.63 -14.15
C GLY A 408 -28.23 7.41 -12.83
N GLN A 409 -27.58 6.95 -11.78
CA GLN A 409 -27.59 7.61 -10.47
C GLN A 409 -26.87 8.97 -10.50
N LEU A 410 -27.51 10.00 -9.96
CA LEU A 410 -26.96 11.35 -9.87
C LEU A 410 -25.89 11.45 -8.78
N LEU A 411 -24.96 12.40 -8.95
CA LEU A 411 -24.02 12.80 -7.92
C LEU A 411 -24.79 13.49 -6.76
N PRO A 412 -24.31 13.40 -5.51
CA PRO A 412 -24.97 14.03 -4.37
C PRO A 412 -24.87 15.57 -4.47
N LYS A 413 -25.88 16.24 -3.91
CA LYS A 413 -25.82 17.69 -3.75
C LYS A 413 -24.86 18.03 -2.61
N VAL A 414 -23.91 18.93 -2.88
CA VAL A 414 -22.92 19.40 -1.90
C VAL A 414 -23.25 20.82 -1.46
N SER A 415 -23.29 21.05 -0.14
CA SER A 415 -23.37 22.35 0.48
C SER A 415 -22.08 22.68 1.23
N VAL A 416 -21.55 23.87 1.02
CA VAL A 416 -20.35 24.35 1.73
C VAL A 416 -20.79 25.39 2.77
N VAL A 417 -20.45 25.15 4.04
CA VAL A 417 -20.78 26.05 5.14
C VAL A 417 -19.55 26.81 5.60
N ASP A 418 -19.63 28.15 5.54
CA ASP A 418 -18.61 29.03 6.08
C ASP A 418 -18.70 29.09 7.61
N MET A 419 -17.76 28.44 8.29
CA MET A 419 -17.68 28.41 9.75
C MET A 419 -17.23 29.73 10.36
N ALA A 420 -16.56 30.62 9.61
CA ALA A 420 -16.24 31.97 10.06
C ALA A 420 -17.52 32.82 10.10
N ALA A 421 -18.38 32.74 9.12
CA ALA A 421 -19.69 33.39 9.10
C ALA A 421 -20.60 32.85 10.21
N GLU A 422 -20.62 31.54 10.48
CA GLU A 422 -21.37 30.96 11.61
C GLU A 422 -20.84 31.49 12.95
N PHE A 423 -19.50 31.55 13.11
CA PHE A 423 -18.87 32.10 14.30
C PHE A 423 -19.20 33.60 14.50
N GLY A 424 -19.18 34.40 13.43
CA GLY A 424 -19.57 35.82 13.44
C GLY A 424 -21.02 36.04 13.86
N LYS A 425 -21.93 35.13 13.53
CA LYS A 425 -23.34 35.12 13.96
C LYS A 425 -23.54 34.57 15.38
N GLY A 426 -22.47 34.33 16.14
CA GLY A 426 -22.51 33.89 17.53
C GLY A 426 -22.64 32.37 17.71
N HIS A 427 -22.64 31.57 16.63
CA HIS A 427 -22.69 30.13 16.73
C HIS A 427 -21.33 29.55 17.08
N ARG A 428 -21.22 28.88 18.23
CA ARG A 428 -19.94 28.40 18.79
C ARG A 428 -19.77 26.87 18.75
N SER A 429 -20.77 26.15 18.26
CA SER A 429 -20.74 24.68 18.09
C SER A 429 -19.71 24.26 17.04
N MET A 430 -19.22 23.02 17.14
CA MET A 430 -18.44 22.38 16.08
C MET A 430 -19.30 21.98 14.87
N PHE A 431 -20.61 21.80 15.08
CA PHE A 431 -21.57 21.52 14.03
C PHE A 431 -22.28 22.80 13.62
N SER A 432 -22.29 23.12 12.33
CA SER A 432 -23.08 24.23 11.80
C SER A 432 -24.58 23.98 11.99
N ARG A 433 -25.38 25.04 11.92
CA ARG A 433 -26.85 24.90 12.00
C ARG A 433 -27.37 24.00 10.90
N GLU A 434 -26.86 24.13 9.67
CA GLU A 434 -27.26 23.34 8.52
C GLU A 434 -26.94 21.85 8.73
N LEU A 435 -25.70 21.50 9.16
CA LEU A 435 -25.32 20.12 9.42
C LEU A 435 -26.16 19.52 10.58
N THR A 436 -26.36 20.28 11.64
CA THR A 436 -27.19 19.83 12.78
C THR A 436 -28.62 19.51 12.33
N GLN A 437 -29.25 20.38 11.55
CA GLN A 437 -30.60 20.14 11.05
C GLN A 437 -30.64 18.92 10.13
N ALA A 438 -29.70 18.82 9.18
CA ALA A 438 -29.61 17.67 8.28
C ALA A 438 -29.43 16.34 9.01
N LEU A 439 -28.65 16.30 10.10
CA LEU A 439 -28.46 15.11 10.94
C LEU A 439 -29.77 14.69 11.62
N VAL A 440 -30.48 15.64 12.22
CA VAL A 440 -31.76 15.37 12.89
C VAL A 440 -32.81 14.88 11.89
N ASP A 441 -32.92 15.51 10.72
CA ASP A 441 -33.87 15.14 9.68
C ASP A 441 -33.59 13.74 9.12
N THR A 442 -32.29 13.45 8.86
CA THR A 442 -31.87 12.13 8.36
C THR A 442 -32.16 11.03 9.37
N HIS A 443 -31.86 11.26 10.66
CA HIS A 443 -32.19 10.30 11.72
C HIS A 443 -33.70 10.10 11.83
N GLY A 444 -34.48 11.20 11.81
CA GLY A 444 -35.94 11.16 11.87
C GLY A 444 -36.58 10.38 10.71
N ALA A 445 -35.95 10.38 9.55
CA ALA A 445 -36.34 9.57 8.39
C ALA A 445 -35.86 8.11 8.47
N GLY A 446 -35.19 7.69 9.54
CA GLY A 446 -34.63 6.35 9.70
C GLY A 446 -33.44 6.07 8.76
N GLN A 447 -32.88 7.13 8.13
CA GLN A 447 -31.74 7.02 7.21
C GLN A 447 -30.43 7.22 7.98
N LYS A 448 -29.32 6.78 7.37
CA LYS A 448 -28.02 6.78 8.01
C LYS A 448 -27.16 7.96 7.59
N SER A 449 -26.32 8.40 8.52
CA SER A 449 -25.38 9.50 8.28
C SER A 449 -23.93 9.06 8.49
N ILE A 450 -23.01 9.62 7.71
CA ILE A 450 -21.56 9.47 7.91
C ILE A 450 -20.97 10.84 8.25
N LEU A 451 -20.24 10.92 9.36
CA LEU A 451 -19.52 12.13 9.78
C LEU A 451 -18.02 11.90 9.71
N LEU A 452 -17.37 12.64 8.83
CA LEU A 452 -15.92 12.63 8.70
C LEU A 452 -15.27 13.65 9.61
N LEU A 453 -14.44 13.16 10.54
CA LEU A 453 -13.50 13.96 11.28
C LEU A 453 -12.09 13.70 10.78
N ASN A 454 -11.43 14.65 10.17
CA ASN A 454 -10.06 14.46 9.77
C ASN A 454 -9.11 14.68 10.95
N LYS A 455 -8.55 13.58 11.50
CA LYS A 455 -7.63 13.60 12.65
C LYS A 455 -6.15 13.48 12.24
N ARG A 456 -5.79 13.46 10.96
CA ARG A 456 -4.38 13.34 10.58
C ARG A 456 -3.65 14.68 10.75
N GLY A 457 -2.70 14.73 11.69
CA GLY A 457 -1.68 15.74 11.77
C GLY A 457 -1.21 15.96 13.20
N PHE A 458 0.01 15.53 13.49
CA PHE A 458 0.77 15.99 14.66
C PHE A 458 1.21 17.47 14.50
N ALA A 459 1.01 18.06 13.32
CA ALA A 459 1.32 19.46 13.06
C ALA A 459 0.19 20.35 13.57
N SER A 460 0.47 21.09 14.64
CA SER A 460 -0.43 22.10 15.14
C SER A 460 -0.26 23.35 14.27
N PHE A 461 -1.27 23.72 13.51
CA PHE A 461 -1.32 25.03 12.88
C PHE A 461 -2.22 25.98 13.67
N VAL A 462 -2.09 27.25 13.38
CA VAL A 462 -2.88 28.31 13.99
C VAL A 462 -3.88 28.83 12.97
N LEU A 463 -5.13 28.99 13.39
CA LEU A 463 -6.22 29.51 12.55
C LEU A 463 -6.96 30.61 13.24
N CYS A 464 -7.27 31.68 12.53
CA CYS A 464 -8.19 32.71 12.98
C CYS A 464 -9.63 32.25 12.78
N ARG A 465 -10.42 32.19 13.86
CA ARG A 465 -11.82 31.76 13.79
C ARG A 465 -12.78 32.79 13.19
N GLU A 466 -12.34 34.03 13.05
CA GLU A 466 -13.17 35.10 12.46
C GLU A 466 -13.00 35.24 10.95
N CYS A 467 -11.77 35.03 10.41
CA CYS A 467 -11.51 35.22 8.98
C CYS A 467 -10.89 34.00 8.29
N GLY A 468 -10.63 32.89 9.01
CA GLY A 468 -10.00 31.71 8.43
C GLY A 468 -8.50 31.84 8.15
N PHE A 469 -7.85 32.97 8.45
CA PHE A 469 -6.43 33.18 8.18
C PHE A 469 -5.55 32.13 8.87
N VAL A 470 -4.60 31.58 8.11
CA VAL A 470 -3.54 30.68 8.60
C VAL A 470 -2.20 31.24 8.15
N PRO A 471 -1.23 31.46 9.06
CA PRO A 471 0.11 31.92 8.70
C PRO A 471 0.81 30.95 7.75
N GLN A 472 1.37 31.46 6.66
CA GLN A 472 2.10 30.69 5.64
C GLN A 472 3.56 31.11 5.57
N CYS A 473 4.41 30.21 5.07
CA CYS A 473 5.80 30.51 4.77
C CYS A 473 5.90 31.33 3.49
N PRO A 474 6.60 32.48 3.49
CA PRO A 474 6.74 33.32 2.29
C PRO A 474 7.51 32.61 1.15
N ASP A 475 8.44 31.72 1.49
CA ASP A 475 9.32 31.06 0.50
C ASP A 475 8.80 29.71 -0.01
N CYS A 476 7.91 29.05 0.76
CA CYS A 476 7.47 27.70 0.47
C CYS A 476 5.96 27.58 0.23
N SER A 477 5.19 28.65 0.51
CA SER A 477 3.72 28.70 0.41
C SER A 477 2.98 27.57 1.16
N VAL A 478 3.61 27.02 2.23
CA VAL A 478 3.00 26.03 3.11
C VAL A 478 2.64 26.67 4.45
N SER A 479 1.64 26.14 5.15
CA SER A 479 1.27 26.61 6.48
C SER A 479 2.42 26.45 7.47
N LEU A 480 2.59 27.45 8.36
CA LEU A 480 3.58 27.38 9.42
C LEU A 480 3.10 26.50 10.57
N THR A 481 3.99 25.71 11.12
CA THR A 481 3.72 24.86 12.29
C THR A 481 3.95 25.64 13.57
N TYR A 482 3.00 25.59 14.49
CA TYR A 482 3.11 26.23 15.80
C TYR A 482 3.86 25.35 16.81
N HIS A 483 4.87 25.91 17.45
CA HIS A 483 5.63 25.31 18.54
C HIS A 483 5.35 26.03 19.85
N GLU A 484 4.84 25.30 20.85
CA GLU A 484 4.54 25.85 22.19
C GLU A 484 5.83 26.30 22.90
N VAL A 485 6.89 25.52 22.75
CA VAL A 485 8.22 25.91 23.26
C VAL A 485 8.76 27.05 22.41
N GLY A 486 8.93 28.20 23.01
CA GLY A 486 9.38 29.42 22.35
C GLY A 486 8.25 30.26 21.72
N ASN A 487 7.01 29.76 21.67
CA ASN A 487 5.85 30.46 21.11
C ASN A 487 6.11 30.99 19.69
N VAL A 488 6.58 30.07 18.81
CA VAL A 488 7.03 30.38 17.44
C VAL A 488 6.23 29.62 16.41
N LEU A 489 6.17 30.19 15.20
CA LEU A 489 5.66 29.56 13.98
C LEU A 489 6.86 29.24 13.09
N SER A 490 6.98 28.00 12.64
CA SER A 490 8.13 27.50 11.89
C SER A 490 7.75 26.85 10.58
N CYS A 491 8.50 27.13 9.53
CA CYS A 491 8.50 26.36 8.30
C CYS A 491 9.51 25.21 8.40
N HIS A 492 9.03 23.98 8.28
CA HIS A 492 9.92 22.82 8.33
C HIS A 492 10.57 22.48 6.97
N HIS A 493 10.21 23.16 5.88
CA HIS A 493 10.86 22.97 4.59
C HIS A 493 12.16 23.78 4.46
N CYS A 494 12.11 25.07 4.79
CA CYS A 494 13.25 25.97 4.64
C CYS A 494 13.86 26.44 5.96
N GLY A 495 13.20 26.21 7.11
CA GLY A 495 13.66 26.68 8.42
C GLY A 495 13.23 28.12 8.79
N TYR A 496 12.38 28.76 7.99
CA TYR A 496 11.84 30.09 8.33
C TYR A 496 11.10 30.06 9.67
N ASN A 497 11.34 31.06 10.53
CA ASN A 497 10.76 31.16 11.86
C ASN A 497 10.25 32.59 12.12
N VAL A 498 9.08 32.69 12.74
CA VAL A 498 8.49 33.97 13.19
C VAL A 498 7.77 33.75 14.51
N SER A 499 7.77 34.80 15.38
CA SER A 499 7.04 34.76 16.63
C SER A 499 5.54 34.66 16.38
N MET A 500 4.81 33.98 17.28
CA MET A 500 3.36 33.88 17.23
C MET A 500 2.72 35.28 17.40
N PRO A 501 1.93 35.77 16.43
CA PRO A 501 1.26 37.06 16.56
C PRO A 501 0.21 37.06 17.68
N ALA A 502 0.12 38.14 18.45
CA ALA A 502 -0.90 38.26 19.49
C ALA A 502 -2.34 38.43 18.94
N LYS A 503 -2.44 38.95 17.72
CA LYS A 503 -3.70 39.17 16.99
C LYS A 503 -3.53 38.68 15.56
N CYS A 504 -4.63 38.35 14.90
CA CYS A 504 -4.62 37.99 13.51
C CYS A 504 -4.02 39.12 12.64
N PRO A 505 -2.99 38.87 11.82
CA PRO A 505 -2.42 39.91 10.96
C PRO A 505 -3.37 40.39 9.87
N ASP A 506 -4.35 39.57 9.50
CA ASP A 506 -5.29 39.86 8.42
C ASP A 506 -6.50 40.71 8.92
N CYS A 507 -7.21 40.26 9.96
CA CYS A 507 -8.43 40.95 10.46
C CYS A 507 -8.30 41.62 11.84
N GLY A 508 -7.14 41.54 12.51
CA GLY A 508 -6.91 42.12 13.83
C GLY A 508 -7.56 41.36 14.99
N SER A 509 -8.24 40.26 14.76
CA SER A 509 -8.97 39.47 15.74
C SER A 509 -8.05 38.85 16.80
N PRO A 510 -8.49 38.78 18.09
CA PRO A 510 -7.77 38.07 19.14
C PRO A 510 -7.99 36.54 19.07
N TYR A 511 -8.83 36.05 18.17
CA TYR A 511 -9.20 34.62 18.06
C TYR A 511 -8.30 33.80 17.14
N LEU A 512 -7.04 34.20 17.00
CA LEU A 512 -5.99 33.41 16.40
C LEU A 512 -5.56 32.29 17.38
N ARG A 513 -5.91 31.05 17.15
CA ARG A 513 -5.73 29.95 18.11
C ARG A 513 -5.22 28.68 17.45
N LYS A 514 -4.54 27.85 18.26
CA LYS A 514 -4.22 26.49 17.90
C LYS A 514 -5.49 25.72 17.52
N PHE A 515 -5.43 25.01 16.39
CA PHE A 515 -6.58 24.31 15.82
C PHE A 515 -6.46 22.80 16.01
N GLY A 516 -7.57 22.12 16.36
CA GLY A 516 -7.68 20.66 16.48
C GLY A 516 -8.72 20.25 17.54
N ALA A 517 -9.50 19.22 17.23
CA ALA A 517 -10.43 18.58 18.16
C ALA A 517 -10.20 17.06 18.20
N GLY A 518 -10.27 16.45 19.38
CA GLY A 518 -10.23 15.00 19.53
C GLY A 518 -11.57 14.36 19.18
N THR A 519 -11.56 13.12 18.67
CA THR A 519 -12.77 12.35 18.29
C THR A 519 -13.78 12.22 19.42
N GLN A 520 -13.29 12.05 20.66
CA GLN A 520 -14.15 11.96 21.84
C GLN A 520 -14.98 13.24 22.06
N ARG A 521 -14.34 14.40 21.96
CA ARG A 521 -15.05 15.68 22.13
C ARG A 521 -16.10 15.90 21.04
N VAL A 522 -15.82 15.47 19.81
CA VAL A 522 -16.79 15.53 18.71
C VAL A 522 -17.98 14.61 18.98
N GLU A 523 -17.75 13.40 19.50
CA GLU A 523 -18.78 12.47 19.90
C GLU A 523 -19.67 13.03 21.00
N ASP A 524 -19.08 13.65 22.04
CA ASP A 524 -19.82 14.23 23.16
C ASP A 524 -20.73 15.38 22.67
N GLU A 525 -20.22 16.25 21.79
CA GLU A 525 -21.00 17.36 21.21
C GLU A 525 -22.09 16.84 20.24
N LEU A 526 -21.80 15.76 19.48
CA LEU A 526 -22.78 15.10 18.63
C LEU A 526 -23.94 14.53 19.45
N ARG A 527 -23.65 13.86 20.58
CA ARG A 527 -24.67 13.33 21.50
C ARG A 527 -25.57 14.44 22.07
N ALA A 528 -25.04 15.65 22.25
CA ALA A 528 -25.80 16.80 22.77
C ALA A 528 -26.76 17.40 21.72
N VAL A 529 -26.47 17.26 20.42
CA VAL A 529 -27.31 17.83 19.34
C VAL A 529 -28.27 16.81 18.75
N MET A 530 -28.01 15.51 18.91
CA MET A 530 -28.88 14.44 18.40
C MET A 530 -30.00 14.07 19.37
N PRO A 531 -31.14 13.57 18.87
CA PRO A 531 -32.20 13.04 19.72
C PRO A 531 -31.69 11.95 20.67
N PRO A 532 -32.22 11.86 21.91
CA PRO A 532 -31.84 10.81 22.85
C PRO A 532 -32.05 9.41 22.27
N GLY A 533 -31.07 8.53 22.42
CA GLY A 533 -31.13 7.17 21.92
C GLY A 533 -30.64 6.97 20.50
N THR A 534 -30.22 8.03 19.79
CA THR A 534 -29.59 7.89 18.46
C THR A 534 -28.35 6.98 18.52
N PRO A 535 -28.25 5.91 17.71
CA PRO A 535 -27.07 5.09 17.63
C PRO A 535 -25.92 5.88 17.02
N ILE A 536 -24.87 6.14 17.79
CA ILE A 536 -23.64 6.80 17.33
C ILE A 536 -22.50 5.79 17.43
N ILE A 537 -21.98 5.39 16.27
CA ILE A 537 -20.92 4.39 16.15
C ILE A 537 -19.63 5.12 15.81
N ARG A 538 -18.63 4.99 16.68
CA ARG A 538 -17.32 5.62 16.47
C ARG A 538 -16.32 4.64 15.90
N MET A 539 -15.69 5.01 14.77
CA MET A 539 -14.68 4.23 14.08
C MET A 539 -13.37 5.03 13.93
N ASP A 540 -12.44 4.76 14.81
CA ASP A 540 -11.08 5.34 14.77
C ASP A 540 -10.02 4.27 15.11
N ALA A 541 -8.74 4.66 15.13
CA ALA A 541 -7.63 3.75 15.40
C ALA A 541 -7.74 3.06 16.78
N ASP A 542 -8.33 3.74 17.76
CA ASP A 542 -8.47 3.23 19.13
C ASP A 542 -9.57 2.16 19.21
N THR A 543 -10.70 2.38 18.50
CA THR A 543 -11.85 1.46 18.48
C THR A 543 -11.63 0.25 17.56
N THR A 544 -10.73 0.34 16.60
CA THR A 544 -10.45 -0.72 15.62
C THR A 544 -9.15 -1.50 15.88
N ALA A 545 -8.54 -1.34 17.07
CA ALA A 545 -7.24 -1.94 17.38
C ALA A 545 -7.28 -3.48 17.51
N THR A 546 -8.43 -4.08 17.83
CA THR A 546 -8.57 -5.53 17.99
C THR A 546 -9.00 -6.19 16.68
N LYS A 547 -8.54 -7.44 16.46
CA LYS A 547 -8.88 -8.23 15.27
C LYS A 547 -10.40 -8.45 15.22
N GLY A 548 -11.04 -8.09 14.09
CA GLY A 548 -12.49 -8.22 13.88
C GLY A 548 -13.32 -7.03 14.38
N ALA A 549 -12.77 -6.10 15.18
CA ALA A 549 -13.53 -4.94 15.68
C ALA A 549 -14.04 -4.04 14.54
N HIS A 550 -13.27 -3.88 13.47
CA HIS A 550 -13.67 -3.10 12.31
C HIS A 550 -14.94 -3.67 11.65
N GLU A 551 -15.00 -4.99 11.45
CA GLU A 551 -16.15 -5.68 10.85
C GLU A 551 -17.37 -5.60 11.78
N ALA A 552 -17.18 -5.84 13.06
CA ALA A 552 -18.25 -5.76 14.05
C ALA A 552 -18.91 -4.37 14.12
N LEU A 553 -18.11 -3.28 14.06
CA LEU A 553 -18.65 -1.90 14.04
C LEU A 553 -19.42 -1.61 12.75
N LEU A 554 -18.98 -2.15 11.61
CA LEU A 554 -19.70 -2.01 10.35
C LEU A 554 -21.01 -2.78 10.35
N ASP A 555 -21.05 -3.97 10.92
CA ASP A 555 -22.25 -4.78 11.06
C ASP A 555 -23.26 -4.11 12.01
N GLU A 556 -22.77 -3.51 13.11
CA GLU A 556 -23.59 -2.70 14.01
C GLU A 556 -24.19 -1.49 13.28
N PHE A 557 -23.39 -0.77 12.49
CA PHE A 557 -23.89 0.34 11.69
C PHE A 557 -24.87 -0.11 10.62
N ALA A 558 -24.60 -1.24 9.95
CA ALA A 558 -25.49 -1.78 8.93
C ALA A 558 -26.87 -2.19 9.50
N SER A 559 -26.91 -2.71 10.72
CA SER A 559 -28.14 -3.18 11.38
C SER A 559 -28.91 -2.10 12.13
N SER A 560 -28.33 -0.91 12.37
CA SER A 560 -28.94 0.15 13.19
C SER A 560 -29.63 1.21 12.32
N PRO A 561 -30.98 1.33 12.31
CA PRO A 561 -31.68 2.40 11.60
C PRO A 561 -31.35 3.78 12.16
N GLY A 562 -31.23 4.78 11.31
CA GLY A 562 -30.96 6.17 11.71
C GLY A 562 -29.61 6.39 12.38
N ALA A 563 -28.69 5.45 12.27
CA ALA A 563 -27.39 5.52 12.91
C ALA A 563 -26.48 6.57 12.29
N VAL A 564 -25.60 7.12 13.13
CA VAL A 564 -24.53 8.03 12.72
C VAL A 564 -23.17 7.33 12.87
N LEU A 565 -22.46 7.16 11.79
CA LEU A 565 -21.07 6.66 11.78
C LEU A 565 -20.11 7.85 11.88
N LEU A 566 -19.46 8.02 13.03
CA LEU A 566 -18.44 9.04 13.24
C LEU A 566 -17.05 8.42 13.11
N GLY A 567 -16.23 8.93 12.23
CA GLY A 567 -14.88 8.38 12.12
C GLY A 567 -13.90 9.26 11.36
N THR A 568 -12.70 8.72 11.22
CA THR A 568 -11.60 9.36 10.49
C THR A 568 -11.57 8.89 9.03
N GLN A 569 -10.48 9.10 8.31
CA GLN A 569 -10.34 8.70 6.90
C GLN A 569 -10.67 7.23 6.60
N MET A 570 -10.74 6.37 7.62
CA MET A 570 -11.14 4.96 7.44
C MET A 570 -12.57 4.82 6.92
N ILE A 571 -13.48 5.73 7.30
CA ILE A 571 -14.88 5.70 6.84
C ILE A 571 -15.09 6.27 5.43
N ALA A 572 -14.11 7.02 4.92
CA ALA A 572 -14.17 7.55 3.55
C ALA A 572 -13.97 6.46 2.49
N LYS A 573 -13.51 5.26 2.87
CA LYS A 573 -12.98 4.26 1.95
C LYS A 573 -13.68 2.90 2.09
N GLY A 574 -13.94 2.25 0.96
CA GLY A 574 -14.37 0.84 0.91
C GLY A 574 -15.76 0.52 1.47
N LEU A 575 -16.50 1.49 2.02
CA LEU A 575 -17.83 1.27 2.59
C LEU A 575 -18.92 1.46 1.53
N ASP A 576 -19.83 0.53 1.47
CA ASP A 576 -21.00 0.56 0.57
C ASP A 576 -22.28 0.30 1.36
N PHE A 577 -22.93 1.39 1.78
CA PHE A 577 -24.19 1.34 2.50
C PHE A 577 -25.26 2.10 1.70
N PRO A 578 -26.25 1.42 1.13
CA PRO A 578 -27.28 2.05 0.30
C PRO A 578 -28.20 3.03 1.07
N ASP A 579 -28.30 2.89 2.40
CA ASP A 579 -29.14 3.72 3.26
C ASP A 579 -28.43 5.00 3.77
N VAL A 580 -27.19 5.25 3.38
CA VAL A 580 -26.47 6.48 3.73
C VAL A 580 -26.90 7.59 2.77
N THR A 581 -27.64 8.56 3.29
CA THR A 581 -28.12 9.70 2.52
C THR A 581 -27.47 11.02 2.91
N LEU A 582 -26.88 11.11 4.11
CA LEU A 582 -26.16 12.30 4.57
C LEU A 582 -24.68 11.98 4.83
N VAL A 583 -23.84 12.85 4.31
CA VAL A 583 -22.41 12.88 4.66
C VAL A 583 -22.05 14.26 5.17
N GLY A 584 -21.47 14.34 6.37
CA GLY A 584 -20.98 15.56 6.97
C GLY A 584 -19.46 15.56 7.10
N VAL A 585 -18.79 16.57 6.57
CA VAL A 585 -17.37 16.83 6.83
C VAL A 585 -17.29 17.89 7.91
N ILE A 586 -16.86 17.49 9.11
CA ILE A 586 -16.89 18.37 10.31
C ILE A 586 -15.89 19.52 10.15
N ASN A 587 -14.76 19.24 9.50
CA ASN A 587 -13.74 20.25 9.24
C ASN A 587 -12.82 19.85 8.07
N ALA A 588 -12.90 20.57 6.97
CA ALA A 588 -12.03 20.39 5.81
C ALA A 588 -10.63 20.98 6.01
N ASP A 589 -10.51 22.04 6.83
CA ASP A 589 -9.27 22.80 6.99
C ASP A 589 -8.15 22.01 7.64
N THR A 590 -8.46 20.97 8.41
CA THR A 590 -7.45 20.11 9.04
C THR A 590 -6.51 19.46 8.03
N THR A 591 -7.00 19.05 6.85
CA THR A 591 -6.14 18.57 5.76
C THR A 591 -5.59 19.70 4.94
N LEU A 592 -6.43 20.68 4.62
CA LEU A 592 -6.11 21.79 3.76
C LEU A 592 -4.93 22.63 4.26
N LYS A 593 -4.80 22.73 5.58
CA LYS A 593 -3.77 23.54 6.23
C LYS A 593 -2.61 22.73 6.80
N LEU A 594 -2.42 21.49 6.35
CA LEU A 594 -1.19 20.73 6.64
C LEU A 594 0.01 21.42 5.98
N PRO A 595 1.19 21.43 6.62
CA PRO A 595 2.40 21.99 6.03
C PRO A 595 3.03 21.02 5.01
N ASP A 596 2.28 20.68 3.98
CA ASP A 596 2.67 19.84 2.84
C ASP A 596 2.06 20.45 1.57
N PHE A 597 2.83 20.59 0.52
CA PHE A 597 2.37 21.16 -0.76
C PHE A 597 1.21 20.36 -1.39
N ARG A 598 1.00 19.11 -0.99
CA ARG A 598 -0.13 18.26 -1.44
C ARG A 598 -1.40 18.48 -0.61
N ALA A 599 -1.40 19.38 0.35
CA ALA A 599 -2.55 19.58 1.23
C ALA A 599 -3.85 19.92 0.46
N PRO A 600 -3.85 20.81 -0.55
CA PRO A 600 -5.04 21.08 -1.36
C PRO A 600 -5.50 19.83 -2.16
N GLU A 601 -4.60 19.15 -2.84
CA GLU A 601 -4.90 17.93 -3.60
C GLU A 601 -5.52 16.84 -2.71
N ARG A 602 -4.94 16.59 -1.54
CA ARG A 602 -5.47 15.60 -0.58
C ARG A 602 -6.81 16.00 -0.01
N THR A 603 -7.05 17.30 0.16
CA THR A 603 -8.34 17.78 0.62
C THR A 603 -9.40 17.52 -0.42
N TYR A 604 -9.14 17.89 -1.68
CA TYR A 604 -10.02 17.58 -2.80
C TYR A 604 -10.33 16.08 -2.89
N GLN A 605 -9.30 15.23 -2.90
CA GLN A 605 -9.43 13.78 -2.97
C GLN A 605 -10.30 13.22 -1.84
N LEU A 606 -10.07 13.69 -0.61
CA LEU A 606 -10.83 13.27 0.55
C LEU A 606 -12.30 13.69 0.45
N LEU A 607 -12.56 14.96 0.10
CA LEU A 607 -13.91 15.50 -0.03
C LEU A 607 -14.70 14.78 -1.12
N GLU A 608 -14.08 14.54 -2.27
CA GLU A 608 -14.70 13.84 -3.39
C GLU A 608 -15.00 12.37 -3.07
N GLN A 609 -14.07 11.68 -2.42
CA GLN A 609 -14.28 10.30 -1.99
C GLN A 609 -15.44 10.15 -0.99
N VAL A 610 -15.51 11.07 -0.02
CA VAL A 610 -16.55 11.07 1.01
C VAL A 610 -17.90 11.47 0.42
N SER A 611 -17.91 12.45 -0.48
CA SER A 611 -19.12 12.85 -1.22
C SER A 611 -19.70 11.67 -2.01
N GLY A 612 -18.85 10.87 -2.63
CA GLY A 612 -19.26 9.66 -3.34
C GLY A 612 -19.92 8.55 -2.48
N ARG A 613 -19.98 8.73 -1.14
CA ARG A 613 -20.66 7.77 -0.22
C ARG A 613 -22.13 8.10 -0.02
N ALA A 614 -22.56 9.35 -0.24
CA ALA A 614 -23.95 9.75 -0.13
C ALA A 614 -24.76 9.39 -1.38
N GLY A 615 -26.01 8.96 -1.21
CA GLY A 615 -26.93 8.77 -2.32
C GLY A 615 -26.56 7.62 -3.24
N ARG A 616 -26.71 6.40 -2.75
CA ARG A 616 -26.65 5.17 -3.53
C ARG A 616 -28.04 4.55 -3.55
N ALA A 617 -28.36 3.79 -4.57
CA ALA A 617 -29.71 3.36 -4.88
C ALA A 617 -30.63 4.55 -5.27
N ASP A 618 -31.90 4.50 -4.98
CA ASP A 618 -32.93 5.45 -5.47
C ASP A 618 -33.08 6.72 -4.61
N LYS A 619 -32.20 6.92 -3.60
CA LYS A 619 -32.29 8.07 -2.68
C LYS A 619 -31.25 9.12 -3.01
N PRO A 620 -31.62 10.41 -3.17
CA PRO A 620 -30.67 11.47 -3.40
C PRO A 620 -29.75 11.65 -2.17
N GLY A 621 -28.45 11.81 -2.43
CA GLY A 621 -27.45 12.08 -1.39
C GLY A 621 -27.30 13.57 -1.12
N PHE A 622 -27.03 13.90 0.13
CA PHE A 622 -26.70 15.25 0.54
C PHE A 622 -25.36 15.27 1.30
N VAL A 623 -24.52 16.24 0.98
CA VAL A 623 -23.20 16.40 1.60
C VAL A 623 -23.08 17.80 2.17
N VAL A 624 -22.64 17.91 3.43
CA VAL A 624 -22.36 19.20 4.08
C VAL A 624 -20.87 19.27 4.41
N ILE A 625 -20.17 20.22 3.81
CA ILE A 625 -18.74 20.46 4.05
C ILE A 625 -18.60 21.72 4.92
N GLN A 626 -18.09 21.59 6.13
CA GLN A 626 -17.79 22.72 7.01
C GLN A 626 -16.33 23.12 6.86
N THR A 627 -16.08 24.41 6.63
CA THR A 627 -14.73 24.96 6.44
C THR A 627 -14.67 26.44 6.84
N TYR A 628 -13.47 26.91 7.18
CA TYR A 628 -13.15 28.34 7.35
C TYR A 628 -12.63 28.98 6.06
N CYS A 629 -12.45 28.18 4.99
CA CYS A 629 -11.94 28.61 3.69
C CYS A 629 -12.89 28.15 2.56
N PRO A 630 -14.16 28.67 2.51
CA PRO A 630 -15.14 28.19 1.53
C PRO A 630 -14.74 28.48 0.09
N ASP A 631 -13.97 29.55 -0.15
CA ASP A 631 -13.54 29.99 -1.49
C ASP A 631 -12.25 29.30 -1.96
N HIS A 632 -11.70 28.36 -1.19
CA HIS A 632 -10.47 27.67 -1.60
C HIS A 632 -10.72 26.76 -2.78
N PRO A 633 -9.86 26.78 -3.86
CA PRO A 633 -10.07 25.99 -5.09
C PRO A 633 -10.32 24.49 -4.82
N ALA A 634 -9.63 23.88 -3.88
CA ALA A 634 -9.85 22.47 -3.51
C ALA A 634 -11.26 22.19 -2.94
N VAL A 635 -11.84 23.15 -2.21
CA VAL A 635 -13.19 23.03 -1.65
C VAL A 635 -14.23 23.26 -2.74
N ILE A 636 -14.06 24.30 -3.54
CA ILE A 636 -14.96 24.61 -4.67
C ILE A 636 -14.96 23.47 -5.68
N ALA A 637 -13.78 22.97 -6.04
CA ALA A 637 -13.64 21.83 -6.96
C ALA A 637 -14.41 20.59 -6.48
N ALA A 638 -14.31 20.26 -5.21
CA ALA A 638 -15.05 19.14 -4.62
C ALA A 638 -16.56 19.41 -4.53
N ALA A 639 -16.96 20.64 -4.21
CA ALA A 639 -18.36 21.02 -4.11
C ALA A 639 -19.08 21.04 -5.46
N THR A 640 -18.36 21.34 -6.53
CA THR A 640 -18.88 21.42 -7.90
C THR A 640 -18.56 20.18 -8.75
N HIS A 641 -17.86 19.19 -8.18
CA HIS A 641 -17.33 18.03 -8.91
C HIS A 641 -16.51 18.43 -10.15
N ASN A 642 -15.81 19.56 -10.07
CA ASN A 642 -15.00 20.10 -11.17
C ASN A 642 -13.52 20.21 -10.75
N ARG A 643 -12.75 19.18 -11.06
CA ARG A 643 -11.33 19.09 -10.74
C ARG A 643 -10.47 20.15 -11.43
N GLU A 644 -10.89 20.64 -12.61
CA GLU A 644 -10.10 21.60 -13.39
C GLU A 644 -9.81 22.87 -12.59
N LEU A 645 -10.76 23.31 -11.73
CA LEU A 645 -10.57 24.47 -10.85
C LEU A 645 -9.39 24.28 -9.88
N LEU A 646 -9.13 23.07 -9.44
CA LEU A 646 -7.95 22.75 -8.62
C LEU A 646 -6.68 22.73 -9.46
N LEU A 647 -6.71 22.14 -10.66
CA LEU A 647 -5.53 21.99 -11.52
C LEU A 647 -5.03 23.35 -12.04
N GLU A 648 -5.94 24.26 -12.37
CA GLU A 648 -5.62 25.62 -12.80
C GLU A 648 -4.82 26.40 -11.77
N GLU A 649 -5.05 26.17 -10.47
CA GLU A 649 -4.32 26.82 -9.38
C GLU A 649 -3.02 26.05 -9.02
N GLU A 650 -3.13 24.72 -8.85
CA GLU A 650 -2.03 23.88 -8.33
C GLU A 650 -0.88 23.72 -9.32
N LEU A 651 -1.15 23.53 -10.61
CA LEU A 651 -0.07 23.27 -11.57
C LEU A 651 0.87 24.48 -11.75
N PRO A 652 0.40 25.74 -11.89
CA PRO A 652 1.29 26.90 -11.93
C PRO A 652 2.10 27.07 -10.65
N ALA A 653 1.45 26.94 -9.46
CA ALA A 653 2.13 27.05 -8.18
C ALA A 653 3.23 25.99 -7.98
N ARG A 654 2.96 24.74 -8.37
CA ARG A 654 3.96 23.66 -8.30
C ARG A 654 5.11 23.86 -9.27
N ARG A 655 4.85 24.44 -10.45
CA ARG A 655 5.90 24.78 -11.41
C ARG A 655 6.82 25.86 -10.86
N GLU A 656 6.27 26.93 -10.34
CA GLU A 656 7.03 28.04 -9.76
C GLU A 656 7.88 27.61 -8.58
N LEU A 657 7.28 26.87 -7.67
CA LEU A 657 7.96 26.38 -6.45
C LEU A 657 8.84 25.15 -6.67
N GLY A 658 8.81 24.52 -7.85
CA GLY A 658 9.57 23.32 -8.14
C GLY A 658 9.12 22.13 -7.31
N TYR A 659 7.83 21.77 -7.38
CA TYR A 659 7.25 20.57 -6.80
C TYR A 659 6.82 19.57 -7.90
N PRO A 660 6.56 18.29 -7.54
CA PRO A 660 6.01 17.33 -8.49
C PRO A 660 4.69 17.83 -9.12
N PRO A 661 4.48 17.66 -10.44
CA PRO A 661 5.23 16.81 -11.39
C PRO A 661 6.50 17.42 -11.99
N TYR A 662 6.80 18.68 -11.76
CA TYR A 662 7.90 19.41 -12.42
C TYR A 662 9.28 19.11 -11.82
N ARG A 663 9.34 18.61 -10.61
CA ARG A 663 10.55 18.15 -9.92
C ARG A 663 10.26 16.86 -9.17
N ARG A 664 11.27 16.02 -8.97
CA ARG A 664 11.26 14.92 -8.00
C ARG A 664 11.79 15.38 -6.67
N LEU A 665 11.36 14.74 -5.62
CA LEU A 665 11.78 15.05 -4.25
C LEU A 665 12.53 13.88 -3.64
N ALA A 666 13.55 14.18 -2.84
CA ALA A 666 14.10 13.22 -1.88
C ALA A 666 14.26 13.87 -0.52
N ASN A 667 13.82 13.19 0.51
CA ASN A 667 13.93 13.62 1.90
C ASN A 667 14.99 12.78 2.62
N LEU A 668 16.10 13.41 3.03
CA LEU A 668 17.12 12.77 3.84
C LEU A 668 16.85 13.06 5.30
N LEU A 669 16.37 12.06 6.03
CA LEU A 669 16.11 12.14 7.46
C LEU A 669 17.40 11.80 8.22
N VAL A 670 17.90 12.75 9.01
CA VAL A 670 19.07 12.60 9.88
C VAL A 670 18.59 12.59 11.33
N TRP A 671 18.93 11.55 12.07
CA TRP A 671 18.37 11.37 13.42
C TRP A 671 19.32 10.65 14.38
N GLY A 672 19.16 10.94 15.69
CA GLY A 672 19.98 10.40 16.75
C GLY A 672 19.65 11.00 18.11
N LYS A 673 20.36 10.57 19.15
CA LYS A 673 20.08 10.98 20.54
C LYS A 673 20.53 12.42 20.87
N ARG A 674 21.63 12.88 20.27
CA ARG A 674 22.22 14.18 20.56
C ARG A 674 21.95 15.15 19.43
N GLU A 675 21.27 16.23 19.73
CA GLU A 675 20.82 17.21 18.74
C GLU A 675 21.97 17.94 18.04
N ASP A 676 23.02 18.29 18.79
CA ASP A 676 24.24 18.94 18.26
C ASP A 676 24.93 18.08 17.21
N GLU A 677 25.04 16.76 17.45
CA GLU A 677 25.62 15.80 16.52
C GLU A 677 24.73 15.60 15.28
N VAL A 678 23.42 15.50 15.48
CA VAL A 678 22.46 15.37 14.38
C VAL A 678 22.48 16.59 13.48
N ARG A 679 22.44 17.81 14.06
CA ARG A 679 22.52 19.07 13.33
C ARG A 679 23.85 19.19 12.56
N SER A 680 24.97 18.92 13.23
CA SER A 680 26.29 18.96 12.59
C SER A 680 26.39 17.98 11.41
N ALA A 681 25.90 16.75 11.60
CA ALA A 681 25.88 15.74 10.55
C ALA A 681 24.97 16.16 9.37
N ALA A 682 23.79 16.70 9.65
CA ALA A 682 22.87 17.18 8.61
C ALA A 682 23.50 18.33 7.80
N THR A 683 24.18 19.27 8.48
CA THR A 683 24.90 20.36 7.80
C THR A 683 26.03 19.85 6.90
N GLN A 684 26.82 18.88 7.38
CA GLN A 684 27.91 18.28 6.57
C GLN A 684 27.33 17.54 5.34
N ILE A 685 26.23 16.83 5.49
CA ILE A 685 25.57 16.16 4.36
C ILE A 685 25.05 17.18 3.35
N ALA A 686 24.39 18.25 3.79
CA ALA A 686 23.87 19.29 2.91
C ALA A 686 25.00 19.98 2.12
N LEU A 687 26.13 20.27 2.76
CA LEU A 687 27.33 20.83 2.09
C LEU A 687 27.92 19.85 1.06
N ALA A 688 28.01 18.56 1.41
CA ALA A 688 28.50 17.54 0.49
C ALA A 688 27.56 17.34 -0.72
N LEU A 689 26.25 17.39 -0.50
CA LEU A 689 25.24 17.34 -1.57
C LEU A 689 25.40 18.55 -2.52
N ASN A 690 25.47 19.78 -1.99
CA ASN A 690 25.66 20.97 -2.80
C ASN A 690 26.96 20.92 -3.64
N SER A 691 28.05 20.46 -3.04
CA SER A 691 29.31 20.27 -3.77
C SER A 691 29.20 19.23 -4.88
N ALA A 692 28.52 18.11 -4.63
CA ALA A 692 28.32 17.04 -5.62
C ALA A 692 27.41 17.51 -6.76
N ILE A 693 26.33 18.23 -6.45
CA ILE A 693 25.39 18.83 -7.43
C ILE A 693 26.15 19.77 -8.38
N ILE A 694 26.95 20.68 -7.82
CA ILE A 694 27.77 21.61 -8.61
C ILE A 694 28.77 20.83 -9.49
N SER A 695 29.44 19.81 -8.92
CA SER A 695 30.43 19.01 -9.64
C SER A 695 29.80 18.16 -10.76
N ALA A 696 28.59 17.68 -10.55
CA ALA A 696 27.84 16.92 -11.56
C ALA A 696 27.17 17.80 -12.62
N GLY A 697 27.11 19.12 -12.41
CA GLY A 697 26.46 20.06 -13.33
C GLY A 697 24.93 19.87 -13.45
N VAL A 698 24.29 19.26 -12.43
CA VAL A 698 22.85 19.00 -12.44
C VAL A 698 22.06 20.16 -11.85
N SER A 699 20.84 20.36 -12.35
CA SER A 699 19.96 21.48 -11.95
C SER A 699 19.10 21.12 -10.73
N TRP A 700 19.77 20.70 -9.62
CA TRP A 700 19.08 20.36 -8.38
C TRP A 700 19.16 21.47 -7.35
N SER A 701 18.26 21.48 -6.39
CA SER A 701 18.32 22.36 -5.23
C SER A 701 18.19 21.57 -3.93
N VAL A 702 18.88 22.07 -2.88
CA VAL A 702 18.88 21.50 -1.54
C VAL A 702 18.28 22.52 -0.58
N LEU A 703 17.22 22.14 0.13
CA LEU A 703 16.58 22.94 1.17
C LEU A 703 16.93 22.36 2.54
N GLY A 704 17.11 23.23 3.52
CA GLY A 704 17.55 22.85 4.86
C GLY A 704 19.08 22.79 4.98
N PRO A 705 19.63 22.13 6.05
CA PRO A 705 18.93 21.24 6.98
C PRO A 705 18.01 22.00 7.95
N SER A 706 16.84 21.42 8.24
CA SER A 706 15.89 21.96 9.20
C SER A 706 15.35 20.87 10.14
N PRO A 707 14.89 21.23 11.36
CA PRO A 707 14.24 20.27 12.24
C PRO A 707 12.96 19.74 11.60
N CYS A 708 12.68 18.44 11.76
CA CYS A 708 11.39 17.87 11.33
C CYS A 708 10.22 18.46 12.15
N VAL A 709 9.00 18.41 11.60
CA VAL A 709 7.76 18.82 12.30
C VAL A 709 7.67 18.12 13.67
N LEU A 710 7.94 16.82 13.71
CA LEU A 710 8.19 16.09 14.95
C LEU A 710 9.69 16.01 15.16
N SER A 711 10.26 17.06 15.75
CA SER A 711 11.70 17.19 15.95
C SER A 711 12.28 16.17 16.94
N ARG A 712 11.43 15.51 17.76
CA ARG A 712 11.85 14.45 18.69
C ARG A 712 10.81 13.33 18.75
N ILE A 713 11.26 12.08 18.50
CA ILE A 713 10.44 10.87 18.63
C ILE A 713 11.23 9.83 19.43
N LYS A 714 10.62 9.25 20.49
CA LYS A 714 11.24 8.22 21.34
C LYS A 714 12.63 8.63 21.87
N GLY A 715 12.81 9.91 22.16
CA GLY A 715 14.07 10.46 22.68
C GLY A 715 15.13 10.76 21.63
N GLU A 716 14.89 10.49 20.34
CA GLU A 716 15.81 10.80 19.24
C GLU A 716 15.39 12.11 18.54
N CYS A 717 16.35 12.98 18.32
CA CYS A 717 16.20 14.23 17.58
C CYS A 717 16.21 13.94 16.07
N ARG A 718 15.41 14.68 15.30
CA ARG A 718 15.20 14.46 13.86
C ARG A 718 15.36 15.76 13.10
N TRP A 719 16.24 15.73 12.11
CA TRP A 719 16.47 16.80 11.15
C TRP A 719 16.31 16.25 9.74
N HIS A 720 15.96 17.09 8.78
CA HIS A 720 15.86 16.66 7.39
C HIS A 720 16.50 17.65 6.41
N ILE A 721 16.79 17.12 5.24
CA ILE A 721 17.32 17.82 4.08
C ILE A 721 16.44 17.42 2.91
N LEU A 722 15.83 18.39 2.23
CA LEU A 722 14.98 18.15 1.08
C LEU A 722 15.75 18.46 -0.20
N ILE A 723 15.83 17.49 -1.11
CA ILE A 723 16.38 17.62 -2.45
C ILE A 723 15.25 17.76 -3.44
N LYS A 724 15.36 18.70 -4.39
CA LYS A 724 14.51 18.82 -5.57
C LYS A 724 15.36 18.56 -6.81
N ALA A 725 15.11 17.48 -7.52
CA ALA A 725 15.80 17.03 -8.72
C ALA A 725 14.91 17.14 -9.96
N MET A 726 15.44 16.96 -11.16
CA MET A 726 14.63 16.84 -12.38
C MET A 726 13.84 15.52 -12.36
N PRO A 727 12.71 15.41 -13.07
CA PRO A 727 11.85 14.23 -13.03
C PRO A 727 12.55 12.91 -13.40
N ASP A 728 13.49 12.95 -14.35
CA ASP A 728 14.19 11.78 -14.88
C ASP A 728 15.57 11.54 -14.26
N ASP A 729 15.98 12.39 -13.30
CA ASP A 729 17.31 12.28 -12.68
C ASP A 729 17.35 11.12 -11.67
N ASP A 730 18.46 10.37 -11.68
CA ASP A 730 18.77 9.34 -10.70
C ASP A 730 19.33 9.97 -9.42
N ILE A 731 18.45 10.13 -8.44
CA ILE A 731 18.82 10.70 -7.13
C ILE A 731 19.72 9.75 -6.35
N GLY A 732 19.47 8.44 -6.48
CA GLY A 732 20.21 7.41 -5.73
C GLY A 732 21.70 7.42 -6.04
N SER A 733 22.06 7.52 -7.31
CA SER A 733 23.46 7.51 -7.78
C SER A 733 24.31 8.64 -7.20
N LEU A 734 23.72 9.82 -6.98
CA LEU A 734 24.43 10.97 -6.39
C LEU A 734 24.46 10.90 -4.85
N VAL A 735 23.37 10.44 -4.22
CA VAL A 735 23.23 10.42 -2.76
C VAL A 735 23.99 9.25 -2.12
N ALA A 736 23.93 8.05 -2.72
CA ALA A 736 24.52 6.84 -2.13
C ALA A 736 26.02 6.95 -1.86
N PRO A 737 26.89 7.49 -2.78
CA PRO A 737 28.32 7.65 -2.51
C PRO A 737 28.64 8.62 -1.37
N ILE A 738 27.82 9.67 -1.19
CA ILE A 738 27.99 10.64 -0.09
C ILE A 738 27.73 9.95 1.25
N LEU A 739 26.67 9.16 1.31
CA LEU A 739 26.30 8.43 2.52
C LEU A 739 27.27 7.27 2.83
N ALA A 740 27.84 6.63 1.80
CA ALA A 740 28.82 5.55 1.97
C ALA A 740 30.15 6.02 2.58
N LYS A 741 30.59 7.24 2.25
CA LYS A 741 31.81 7.85 2.79
C LYS A 741 31.72 8.26 4.25
N ARG A 742 30.49 8.31 4.80
CA ARG A 742 30.28 8.76 6.17
C ARG A 742 30.68 7.70 7.20
N ARG A 743 31.54 8.07 8.13
CA ARG A 743 31.95 7.20 9.26
C ARG A 743 30.77 7.08 10.27
N ARG A 744 30.39 5.86 10.63
CA ARG A 744 29.30 5.54 11.60
C ARG A 744 29.63 5.83 13.06
N ARG A 745 30.66 6.64 13.37
CA ARG A 745 31.18 6.80 14.74
C ARG A 745 30.26 7.57 15.71
N ASP A 746 29.23 8.26 15.21
CA ASP A 746 28.59 9.31 16.00
C ASP A 746 27.17 8.96 16.47
N GLY A 747 26.70 7.72 16.37
CA GLY A 747 25.35 7.34 16.78
C GLY A 747 24.22 8.00 15.97
N VAL A 748 24.57 8.77 14.92
CA VAL A 748 23.62 9.44 14.04
C VAL A 748 23.30 8.56 12.84
N LYS A 749 22.03 8.36 12.58
CA LYS A 749 21.48 7.55 11.49
C LYS A 749 20.98 8.46 10.36
N VAL A 750 21.03 7.98 9.14
CA VAL A 750 20.48 8.66 7.96
C VAL A 750 19.61 7.70 7.19
N THR A 751 18.42 8.17 6.82
CA THR A 751 17.46 7.44 5.98
C THR A 751 17.15 8.30 4.76
N VAL A 752 17.16 7.71 3.59
CA VAL A 752 16.77 8.35 2.33
C VAL A 752 15.33 7.95 2.02
N ASP A 753 14.53 8.90 1.60
CA ASP A 753 13.15 8.70 1.14
C ASP A 753 12.98 9.45 -0.18
N VAL A 754 13.09 8.72 -1.29
CA VAL A 754 12.88 9.23 -2.64
C VAL A 754 11.40 9.23 -2.93
N ASP A 755 10.88 10.32 -3.50
CA ASP A 755 9.45 10.57 -3.73
C ASP A 755 8.61 10.33 -2.46
N PRO A 756 8.90 11.07 -1.37
CA PRO A 756 8.22 10.88 -0.10
C PRO A 756 6.74 11.19 -0.22
N SER A 757 5.89 10.30 0.30
CA SER A 757 4.43 10.54 0.36
C SER A 757 4.07 11.62 1.38
N ASN A 758 4.98 11.97 2.29
CA ASN A 758 4.75 12.93 3.36
C ASN A 758 6.07 13.62 3.72
N LEU A 759 6.04 14.93 3.91
CA LEU A 759 7.17 15.74 4.34
C LEU A 759 7.13 16.10 5.84
N LEU A 760 6.17 15.54 6.60
CA LEU A 760 5.93 15.80 8.03
C LEU A 760 6.84 14.99 8.97
#